data_cf87194d1665183a198ff598d9936650
#
_entry.id   cf87194d1665183a198ff598d9936650
#
_cell.length_a   1.000
_cell.length_b   1.000
_cell.length_c   1.000
_cell.angle_alpha   90.00
_cell.angle_beta   90.00
_cell.angle_gamma   90.00
#
_symmetry.space_group_name_H-M   'P 1'
#
loop_
_entity.id
_entity.type
_entity.pdbx_description
1 polymer ?
#
loop_
_entity_poly.entity_id
_entity_poly.type
_entity_poly.pdbx_seq_one_letter_code
_entity_poly.pdbx_strand_id
1 'polypeptide(L)'
;MTQNMQASGCPFHQKDGGQTSLASTNNSDWWPNALNLDILSQHDKKTNPMDPDFDYTAAFKSLDLEAVKQDLRELINSSQEWWPSDYGSYIGMFVRTAWHLAGSYRKQDGRGGANTGNQRFAPLNSWPDNVNTDKGRRLLWPIKRKYGNKISWGDLIVLAGTVAYEEAGLKTFGFGGGRLDIWAPEKDIYWGEERQWLAPTANRYANDQDRKSLENPLAAVQMGLIYVNPEGVDGVQDPLRTAQDMRVTFDRMGMDDEETVALTAGGHTVGKAHGNGKAQNLGADVEGADVEFQGLGWHNSEGTGNGANTMVSGLEGAWTTHPTKWDNEFFYLLFTYEWEKTTSPAGAKQWEPINIKEEDKPVDAHNPNVRRNPMMTDADMALKMDPEYRKISERFYADPAYLSEVFARAWYKLTHRDMGPKSRYLGADVPNDDLIWQDPIPSVDYVLSEAEIEDLKAKLLNSGLTSVELINTAWDSARTFRGSDYRGGANGARIRLAPQKDWVGNEPERLAKVLAKLEEIQAGLAKKVSIADLIVLGGTAAVEKAAHAAGVNIKVPFLAGRGDATQEQTDVYSFEDLLPKHDGFRNWVKEDYSVQPEEMLLDRAQLLGLTAPEMTVLVGGMRVLGTNYAGTPEGMLTARVGVLSNDFFVNLTDMKYNWKPVGKNRYEIVDRATGATQWTATRVDLVFGSNSILRSYAEVYAQDDNKEKFVKDFVAAWVKVMNADRFDVK
;
A
#
# COMPACT_ATOMS: atom_id res chain seq x y z
N MET A 1 -51.49 -18.20 -2.32
CA MET A 1 -51.18 -18.66 -3.67
C MET A 1 -50.16 -17.69 -4.26
N THR A 2 -48.91 -17.97 -4.03
CA THR A 2 -47.78 -17.24 -4.62
C THR A 2 -47.42 -17.97 -5.89
N GLN A 3 -47.76 -17.40 -7.04
CA GLN A 3 -47.34 -17.91 -8.33
C GLN A 3 -45.83 -17.76 -8.46
N ASN A 4 -45.13 -18.86 -8.59
CA ASN A 4 -43.77 -18.92 -9.14
C ASN A 4 -43.82 -18.38 -10.58
N MET A 5 -43.37 -17.16 -10.77
CA MET A 5 -42.98 -16.66 -12.09
C MET A 5 -41.66 -17.35 -12.43
N GLN A 6 -41.71 -18.42 -13.19
CA GLN A 6 -40.56 -18.92 -13.94
C GLN A 6 -40.09 -17.76 -14.83
N ALA A 7 -38.89 -17.25 -14.58
CA ALA A 7 -38.25 -16.31 -15.46
C ALA A 7 -38.06 -16.99 -16.84
N SER A 8 -38.84 -16.53 -17.81
CA SER A 8 -38.67 -16.87 -19.21
C SER A 8 -37.25 -16.50 -19.66
N GLY A 9 -36.55 -17.45 -20.25
CA GLY A 9 -35.15 -17.38 -20.58
C GLY A 9 -34.71 -16.13 -21.35
N CYS A 10 -34.32 -15.12 -20.62
CA CYS A 10 -33.43 -14.11 -21.14
C CYS A 10 -32.04 -14.77 -21.25
N PRO A 11 -31.40 -14.78 -22.44
CA PRO A 11 -30.12 -15.45 -22.63
C PRO A 11 -28.99 -14.85 -21.76
N PHE A 12 -29.26 -13.74 -21.04
CA PHE A 12 -28.33 -13.07 -20.15
C PHE A 12 -28.41 -13.51 -18.67
N HIS A 13 -29.29 -14.46 -18.31
CA HIS A 13 -29.51 -14.88 -16.92
C HIS A 13 -29.13 -16.33 -16.62
N GLN A 14 -28.21 -16.90 -17.35
CA GLN A 14 -27.73 -18.25 -17.00
C GLN A 14 -26.24 -18.27 -16.88
N LYS A 15 -25.77 -18.16 -15.64
CA LYS A 15 -24.72 -18.98 -15.00
C LYS A 15 -24.34 -18.38 -13.66
N ASP A 16 -24.49 -19.14 -12.59
CA ASP A 16 -23.84 -18.91 -11.30
C ASP A 16 -22.32 -19.15 -11.46
N GLY A 17 -21.64 -18.27 -12.17
CA GLY A 17 -20.19 -18.24 -12.28
C GLY A 17 -19.68 -17.06 -11.46
N GLY A 18 -18.88 -17.31 -10.44
CA GLY A 18 -18.18 -16.26 -9.73
C GLY A 18 -17.37 -15.39 -10.72
N GLN A 19 -17.39 -14.08 -10.51
CA GLN A 19 -16.83 -13.09 -11.42
C GLN A 19 -15.34 -13.25 -11.70
N THR A 20 -14.61 -13.80 -10.76
CA THR A 20 -13.16 -14.04 -10.82
C THR A 20 -12.80 -15.48 -11.11
N SER A 21 -13.78 -16.31 -11.53
CA SER A 21 -13.53 -17.70 -11.84
C SER A 21 -12.58 -17.86 -13.03
N LEU A 22 -11.51 -18.64 -12.85
CA LEU A 22 -10.62 -19.03 -13.95
C LEU A 22 -11.33 -19.81 -15.07
N ALA A 23 -12.57 -20.25 -14.85
CA ALA A 23 -13.44 -20.90 -15.85
C ALA A 23 -14.24 -19.88 -16.67
N SER A 24 -14.25 -18.60 -16.29
CA SER A 24 -14.96 -17.54 -17.02
C SER A 24 -14.41 -17.39 -18.43
N THR A 25 -15.28 -17.40 -19.44
CA THR A 25 -14.91 -17.36 -20.85
C THR A 25 -15.52 -16.21 -21.62
N ASN A 26 -16.43 -15.44 -21.02
CA ASN A 26 -17.12 -14.34 -21.67
C ASN A 26 -17.39 -13.16 -20.70
N ASN A 27 -17.72 -12.00 -21.24
CA ASN A 27 -17.92 -10.78 -20.46
C ASN A 27 -19.13 -10.85 -19.52
N SER A 28 -20.13 -11.66 -19.80
CA SER A 28 -21.30 -11.81 -18.91
C SER A 28 -20.96 -12.57 -17.63
N ASP A 29 -19.88 -13.35 -17.60
CA ASP A 29 -19.44 -14.07 -16.42
C ASP A 29 -18.96 -13.13 -15.30
N TRP A 30 -18.59 -11.90 -15.66
CA TRP A 30 -18.13 -10.87 -14.73
C TRP A 30 -18.89 -9.55 -14.82
N TRP A 31 -19.93 -9.44 -15.66
CA TRP A 31 -20.86 -8.33 -15.65
C TRP A 31 -21.87 -8.49 -14.48
N PRO A 32 -22.25 -7.44 -13.73
CA PRO A 32 -21.91 -6.02 -13.90
C PRO A 32 -20.57 -5.59 -13.28
N ASN A 33 -19.87 -6.45 -12.58
CA ASN A 33 -18.58 -6.18 -11.97
C ASN A 33 -17.44 -6.50 -12.94
N ALA A 34 -17.55 -5.99 -14.17
CA ALA A 34 -16.54 -6.06 -15.20
C ALA A 34 -15.19 -5.55 -14.67
N LEU A 35 -14.11 -5.92 -15.34
CA LEU A 35 -12.76 -5.45 -15.06
C LEU A 35 -12.75 -3.97 -14.65
N ASN A 36 -12.34 -3.66 -13.42
CA ASN A 36 -12.46 -2.33 -12.83
C ASN A 36 -11.40 -1.36 -13.35
N LEU A 37 -11.55 -0.91 -14.60
CA LEU A 37 -10.62 0.03 -15.22
C LEU A 37 -10.62 1.42 -14.55
N ASP A 38 -11.61 1.74 -13.75
CA ASP A 38 -11.70 3.02 -13.04
C ASP A 38 -10.49 3.27 -12.11
N ILE A 39 -9.88 2.20 -11.59
CA ILE A 39 -8.69 2.34 -10.73
C ILE A 39 -7.49 2.98 -11.46
N LEU A 40 -7.45 2.94 -12.79
CA LEU A 40 -6.41 3.58 -13.60
C LEU A 40 -6.63 5.08 -13.83
N SER A 41 -7.76 5.63 -13.36
CA SER A 41 -8.10 7.04 -13.49
C SER A 41 -8.60 7.69 -12.20
N GLN A 42 -8.58 6.96 -11.08
CA GLN A 42 -9.23 7.40 -9.83
C GLN A 42 -8.68 8.72 -9.26
N HIS A 43 -7.43 9.03 -9.48
CA HIS A 43 -6.81 10.29 -9.03
C HIS A 43 -6.43 11.17 -10.23
N ASP A 44 -7.28 11.20 -11.25
CA ASP A 44 -7.12 12.03 -12.44
C ASP A 44 -7.02 13.51 -12.07
N LYS A 45 -6.21 14.25 -12.82
CA LYS A 45 -6.07 15.71 -12.67
C LYS A 45 -7.41 16.45 -12.78
N LYS A 46 -8.40 15.91 -13.50
CA LYS A 46 -9.74 16.50 -13.62
C LYS A 46 -10.53 16.52 -12.33
N THR A 47 -10.26 15.59 -11.41
CA THR A 47 -10.92 15.48 -10.11
C THR A 47 -10.13 16.16 -9.00
N ASN A 48 -8.90 16.60 -9.28
CA ASN A 48 -8.06 17.32 -8.33
C ASN A 48 -8.49 18.80 -8.27
N PRO A 49 -8.93 19.33 -7.11
CA PRO A 49 -9.34 20.73 -6.97
C PRO A 49 -8.18 21.72 -6.89
N MET A 50 -6.93 21.23 -6.82
CA MET A 50 -5.74 22.09 -6.78
C MET A 50 -5.40 22.61 -8.18
N ASP A 51 -4.72 23.75 -8.22
CA ASP A 51 -4.22 24.30 -9.46
C ASP A 51 -3.32 23.30 -10.19
N PRO A 52 -3.35 23.24 -11.54
CA PRO A 52 -2.58 22.23 -12.30
C PRO A 52 -1.07 22.28 -12.09
N ASP A 53 -0.53 23.44 -11.67
CA ASP A 53 0.87 23.71 -11.37
C ASP A 53 1.19 23.73 -9.87
N PHE A 54 0.24 23.33 -9.02
CA PHE A 54 0.46 23.25 -7.58
C PHE A 54 1.59 22.27 -7.25
N ASP A 55 2.64 22.77 -6.60
CA ASP A 55 3.76 21.99 -6.09
C ASP A 55 3.70 21.93 -4.56
N TYR A 56 3.30 20.76 -4.02
CA TYR A 56 3.26 20.55 -2.58
C TYR A 56 4.62 20.63 -1.92
N THR A 57 5.70 20.19 -2.59
CA THR A 57 7.05 20.28 -2.07
C THR A 57 7.45 21.75 -1.84
N ALA A 58 7.17 22.62 -2.79
CA ALA A 58 7.42 24.05 -2.66
C ALA A 58 6.52 24.68 -1.58
N ALA A 59 5.24 24.29 -1.52
CA ALA A 59 4.31 24.77 -0.51
C ALA A 59 4.76 24.37 0.91
N PHE A 60 5.11 23.10 1.14
CA PHE A 60 5.59 22.62 2.43
C PHE A 60 6.92 23.27 2.85
N LYS A 61 7.87 23.47 1.94
CA LYS A 61 9.12 24.18 2.22
C LYS A 61 8.92 25.63 2.65
N SER A 62 7.78 26.24 2.32
CA SER A 62 7.41 27.59 2.76
C SER A 62 6.70 27.60 4.13
N LEU A 63 6.45 26.43 4.72
CA LEU A 63 5.77 26.27 6.00
C LEU A 63 6.74 26.55 7.15
N ASP A 64 6.29 27.31 8.15
CA ASP A 64 6.92 27.34 9.47
C ASP A 64 6.41 26.14 10.28
N LEU A 65 7.18 25.02 10.25
CA LEU A 65 6.80 23.77 10.90
C LEU A 65 6.74 23.92 12.43
N GLU A 66 7.64 24.74 13.02
CA GLU A 66 7.63 24.97 14.46
C GLU A 66 6.39 25.73 14.92
N ALA A 67 5.90 26.69 14.10
CA ALA A 67 4.63 27.35 14.37
C ALA A 67 3.45 26.37 14.33
N VAL A 68 3.45 25.40 13.42
CA VAL A 68 2.43 24.32 13.38
C VAL A 68 2.52 23.47 14.64
N LYS A 69 3.72 23.05 15.03
CA LYS A 69 3.94 22.28 16.28
C LYS A 69 3.47 23.05 17.51
N GLN A 70 3.70 24.36 17.56
CA GLN A 70 3.24 25.19 18.67
C GLN A 70 1.70 25.23 18.74
N ASP A 71 1.02 25.44 17.61
CA ASP A 71 -0.44 25.39 17.57
C ASP A 71 -0.99 24.00 17.97
N LEU A 72 -0.28 22.94 17.58
CA LEU A 72 -0.64 21.57 18.00
C LEU A 72 -0.46 21.37 19.51
N ARG A 73 0.63 21.86 20.11
CA ARG A 73 0.84 21.82 21.58
C ARG A 73 -0.28 22.53 22.33
N GLU A 74 -0.66 23.72 21.85
CA GLU A 74 -1.77 24.47 22.43
C GLU A 74 -3.09 23.72 22.32
N LEU A 75 -3.38 23.12 21.17
CA LEU A 75 -4.57 22.29 20.97
C LEU A 75 -4.55 21.03 21.86
N ILE A 76 -3.44 20.32 21.90
CA ILE A 76 -3.26 19.08 22.69
C ILE A 76 -3.53 19.33 24.17
N ASN A 77 -3.07 20.47 24.71
CA ASN A 77 -3.23 20.84 26.12
C ASN A 77 -4.50 21.67 26.38
N SER A 78 -5.50 21.55 25.51
CA SER A 78 -6.80 22.23 25.63
C SER A 78 -7.95 21.23 25.84
N SER A 79 -9.13 21.76 26.09
CA SER A 79 -10.37 20.99 26.10
C SER A 79 -11.48 21.80 25.43
N GLN A 80 -12.13 21.23 24.41
CA GLN A 80 -13.25 21.87 23.72
C GLN A 80 -14.59 21.45 24.36
N GLU A 81 -15.50 22.38 24.51
CA GLU A 81 -16.81 22.12 25.09
C GLU A 81 -17.59 21.04 24.29
N TRP A 82 -17.51 21.09 22.97
CA TRP A 82 -18.22 20.17 22.09
C TRP A 82 -17.60 18.75 22.07
N TRP A 83 -16.34 18.60 22.47
CA TRP A 83 -15.63 17.33 22.61
C TRP A 83 -14.56 17.44 23.69
N PRO A 84 -14.91 17.25 24.97
CA PRO A 84 -13.99 17.38 26.09
C PRO A 84 -12.84 16.39 26.02
N SER A 85 -11.63 16.86 26.34
CA SER A 85 -10.45 16.02 26.40
C SER A 85 -10.39 15.16 27.65
N ASP A 86 -9.83 13.96 27.56
CA ASP A 86 -9.54 13.10 28.70
C ASP A 86 -8.35 13.63 29.49
N TYR A 87 -8.43 13.64 30.79
CA TYR A 87 -7.34 14.13 31.68
C TYR A 87 -6.87 15.56 31.34
N GLY A 88 -7.70 16.37 30.68
CA GLY A 88 -7.35 17.73 30.22
C GLY A 88 -6.42 17.77 29.01
N SER A 89 -6.21 16.66 28.28
CA SER A 89 -5.31 16.59 27.14
C SER A 89 -5.86 15.71 26.03
N TYR A 90 -5.59 16.08 24.76
CA TYR A 90 -5.90 15.28 23.57
C TYR A 90 -4.76 14.34 23.14
N ILE A 91 -3.75 14.08 23.99
CA ILE A 91 -2.63 13.18 23.66
C ILE A 91 -3.15 11.84 23.12
N GLY A 92 -3.99 11.13 23.88
CA GLY A 92 -4.53 9.84 23.47
C GLY A 92 -5.35 9.90 22.17
N MET A 93 -6.12 10.97 21.97
CA MET A 93 -6.90 11.17 20.75
C MET A 93 -6.01 11.30 19.50
N PHE A 94 -4.96 12.13 19.55
CA PHE A 94 -4.12 12.35 18.36
C PHE A 94 -3.15 11.20 18.11
N VAL A 95 -2.64 10.55 19.14
CA VAL A 95 -1.88 9.29 19.00
C VAL A 95 -2.73 8.25 18.27
N ARG A 96 -3.96 8.02 18.75
CA ARG A 96 -4.88 7.06 18.12
C ARG A 96 -5.24 7.46 16.69
N THR A 97 -5.53 8.74 16.44
CA THR A 97 -5.90 9.21 15.09
C THR A 97 -4.76 8.98 14.09
N ALA A 98 -3.51 9.27 14.47
CA ALA A 98 -2.33 9.04 13.64
C ALA A 98 -2.05 7.54 13.44
N TRP A 99 -2.15 6.74 14.50
CA TRP A 99 -2.00 5.29 14.43
C TRP A 99 -3.01 4.66 13.46
N HIS A 100 -4.28 5.02 13.59
CA HIS A 100 -5.37 4.47 12.77
C HIS A 100 -5.34 4.95 11.31
N LEU A 101 -4.65 6.04 11.02
CA LEU A 101 -4.31 6.41 9.65
C LEU A 101 -3.20 5.51 9.10
N ALA A 102 -2.10 5.37 9.84
CA ALA A 102 -0.90 4.65 9.41
C ALA A 102 -1.08 3.12 9.40
N GLY A 103 -1.82 2.57 10.36
CA GLY A 103 -1.98 1.14 10.57
C GLY A 103 -2.80 0.39 9.52
N SER A 104 -3.36 1.08 8.54
CA SER A 104 -3.99 0.47 7.37
C SER A 104 -2.98 0.01 6.30
N TYR A 105 -1.68 0.30 6.46
CA TYR A 105 -0.63 -0.09 5.51
C TYR A 105 -0.51 -1.61 5.36
N ARG A 106 -0.30 -2.05 4.12
CA ARG A 106 -0.09 -3.46 3.74
C ARG A 106 1.21 -3.63 2.99
N LYS A 107 2.16 -4.36 3.57
CA LYS A 107 3.48 -4.56 2.95
C LYS A 107 3.43 -5.32 1.62
N GLN A 108 2.44 -6.21 1.40
CA GLN A 108 2.32 -7.04 0.22
C GLN A 108 2.07 -6.27 -1.07
N ASP A 109 1.32 -5.16 -1.00
CA ASP A 109 1.02 -4.32 -2.16
C ASP A 109 1.31 -2.82 -1.92
N GLY A 110 1.77 -2.46 -0.73
CA GLY A 110 2.12 -1.10 -0.36
C GLY A 110 0.95 -0.14 -0.18
N ARG A 111 -0.28 -0.63 -0.28
CA ARG A 111 -1.50 0.20 -0.15
C ARG A 111 -1.88 0.45 1.29
N GLY A 112 -2.78 1.38 1.51
CA GLY A 112 -3.12 1.88 2.83
C GLY A 112 -2.08 2.85 3.37
N GLY A 113 -2.04 3.01 4.70
CA GLY A 113 -1.09 3.89 5.36
C GLY A 113 -1.50 5.36 5.40
N ALA A 114 -0.55 6.21 5.76
CA ALA A 114 -0.78 7.63 6.00
C ALA A 114 -0.60 8.52 4.75
N ASN A 115 0.01 7.98 3.69
CA ASN A 115 0.56 8.74 2.57
C ASN A 115 -0.45 9.64 1.84
N THR A 116 -1.73 9.27 1.83
CA THR A 116 -2.81 9.99 1.10
C THR A 116 -3.85 10.62 2.02
N GLY A 117 -3.75 10.45 3.33
CA GLY A 117 -4.74 10.92 4.29
C GLY A 117 -6.12 10.27 4.09
N ASN A 118 -6.18 9.04 3.62
CA ASN A 118 -7.39 8.34 3.18
C ASN A 118 -8.36 7.96 4.32
N GLN A 119 -7.99 8.08 5.60
CA GLN A 119 -8.90 7.95 6.75
C GLN A 119 -10.09 8.94 6.69
N ARG A 120 -10.01 9.98 5.85
CA ARG A 120 -11.10 10.94 5.61
C ARG A 120 -12.27 10.35 4.84
N PHE A 121 -12.08 9.22 4.16
CA PHE A 121 -13.01 8.64 3.20
C PHE A 121 -13.49 7.25 3.61
N ALA A 122 -14.68 6.87 3.11
CA ALA A 122 -15.13 5.50 3.17
C ALA A 122 -14.12 4.56 2.45
N PRO A 123 -14.00 3.28 2.90
CA PRO A 123 -14.67 2.70 4.06
C PRO A 123 -13.99 3.01 5.40
N LEU A 124 -12.76 3.50 5.38
CA LEU A 124 -11.89 3.65 6.57
C LEU A 124 -12.49 4.59 7.61
N ASN A 125 -13.13 5.70 7.19
CA ASN A 125 -13.75 6.65 8.13
C ASN A 125 -14.89 6.02 8.93
N SER A 126 -15.46 4.92 8.47
CA SER A 126 -16.64 4.25 9.05
C SER A 126 -16.34 2.86 9.64
N TRP A 127 -15.07 2.45 9.67
CA TRP A 127 -14.70 1.22 10.35
C TRP A 127 -15.01 1.28 11.86
N PRO A 128 -15.47 0.17 12.48
CA PRO A 128 -15.74 0.13 13.92
C PRO A 128 -14.56 0.58 14.78
N ASP A 129 -13.33 0.26 14.37
CA ASP A 129 -12.12 0.66 15.08
C ASP A 129 -11.82 2.17 14.96
N ASN A 130 -12.43 2.85 13.99
CA ASN A 130 -12.29 4.28 13.77
C ASN A 130 -13.37 5.14 14.46
N VAL A 131 -14.16 4.56 15.38
CA VAL A 131 -15.13 5.31 16.18
C VAL A 131 -14.48 6.57 16.77
N ASN A 132 -15.10 7.71 16.52
CA ASN A 132 -14.69 9.05 16.99
C ASN A 132 -13.37 9.61 16.43
N THR A 133 -12.68 8.96 15.49
CA THR A 133 -11.52 9.58 14.81
C THR A 133 -11.91 10.78 13.93
N ASP A 134 -13.17 10.84 13.50
CA ASP A 134 -13.78 12.00 12.84
C ASP A 134 -13.70 13.26 13.72
N LYS A 135 -13.87 13.14 15.05
CA LYS A 135 -13.70 14.24 16.02
C LYS A 135 -12.24 14.67 16.11
N GLY A 136 -11.29 13.72 16.09
CA GLY A 136 -9.87 14.05 16.04
C GLY A 136 -9.52 14.89 14.82
N ARG A 137 -10.01 14.52 13.64
CA ARG A 137 -9.85 15.33 12.42
C ARG A 137 -10.54 16.70 12.52
N ARG A 138 -11.72 16.76 13.13
CA ARG A 138 -12.44 18.03 13.30
C ARG A 138 -11.72 18.97 14.28
N LEU A 139 -11.08 18.43 15.33
CA LEU A 139 -10.24 19.20 16.25
C LEU A 139 -9.02 19.82 15.52
N LEU A 140 -8.45 19.13 14.53
CA LEU A 140 -7.33 19.61 13.73
C LEU A 140 -7.75 20.67 12.68
N TRP A 141 -9.04 20.80 12.35
CA TRP A 141 -9.50 21.68 11.29
C TRP A 141 -9.08 23.16 11.44
N PRO A 142 -9.10 23.79 12.62
CA PRO A 142 -8.62 25.17 12.77
C PRO A 142 -7.17 25.35 12.35
N ILE A 143 -6.30 24.37 12.65
CA ILE A 143 -4.89 24.37 12.26
C ILE A 143 -4.78 24.14 10.75
N LYS A 144 -5.46 23.11 10.21
CA LYS A 144 -5.51 22.88 8.76
C LYS A 144 -5.95 24.10 7.98
N ARG A 145 -7.00 24.78 8.45
CA ARG A 145 -7.51 26.02 7.85
C ARG A 145 -6.48 27.16 7.91
N LYS A 146 -5.73 27.29 9.02
CA LYS A 146 -4.73 28.34 9.21
C LYS A 146 -3.56 28.18 8.23
N TYR A 147 -3.06 26.97 8.07
CA TYR A 147 -1.88 26.69 7.23
C TYR A 147 -2.24 26.29 5.80
N GLY A 148 -3.47 25.93 5.53
CA GLY A 148 -4.02 25.68 4.20
C GLY A 148 -3.29 24.58 3.44
N ASN A 149 -2.93 24.87 2.19
CA ASN A 149 -2.29 23.90 1.29
C ASN A 149 -0.80 23.65 1.58
N LYS A 150 -0.21 24.37 2.54
CA LYS A 150 1.18 24.16 2.94
C LYS A 150 1.41 22.89 3.74
N ILE A 151 0.35 22.32 4.31
CA ILE A 151 0.38 21.02 5.01
C ILE A 151 -0.82 20.17 4.60
N SER A 152 -0.57 18.94 4.15
CA SER A 152 -1.63 17.98 3.81
C SER A 152 -2.32 17.45 5.08
N TRP A 153 -3.47 16.81 4.91
CA TRP A 153 -4.11 16.11 6.02
C TRP A 153 -3.27 14.93 6.51
N GLY A 154 -2.64 14.18 5.59
CA GLY A 154 -1.75 13.08 5.96
C GLY A 154 -0.60 13.56 6.84
N ASP A 155 0.08 14.64 6.42
CA ASP A 155 1.18 15.22 7.19
C ASP A 155 0.72 15.80 8.53
N LEU A 156 -0.42 16.50 8.56
CA LEU A 156 -0.93 17.11 9.79
C LEU A 156 -1.35 16.08 10.83
N ILE A 157 -2.02 14.99 10.41
CA ILE A 157 -2.46 13.93 11.34
C ILE A 157 -1.25 13.21 11.93
N VAL A 158 -0.27 12.84 11.10
CA VAL A 158 0.97 12.19 11.58
C VAL A 158 1.76 13.13 12.50
N LEU A 159 1.90 14.41 12.13
CA LEU A 159 2.56 15.40 12.97
C LEU A 159 1.86 15.57 14.32
N ALA A 160 0.52 15.60 14.34
CA ALA A 160 -0.25 15.72 15.58
C ALA A 160 -0.01 14.55 16.53
N GLY A 161 0.06 13.30 16.02
CA GLY A 161 0.39 12.13 16.82
C GLY A 161 1.84 12.17 17.35
N THR A 162 2.79 12.64 16.53
CA THR A 162 4.19 12.78 16.92
C THR A 162 4.36 13.85 18.01
N VAL A 163 3.74 15.03 17.83
CA VAL A 163 3.75 16.11 18.84
C VAL A 163 3.05 15.67 20.13
N ALA A 164 2.00 14.86 20.04
CA ALA A 164 1.34 14.30 21.22
C ALA A 164 2.28 13.45 22.08
N TYR A 165 3.13 12.63 21.47
CA TYR A 165 4.18 11.91 22.20
C TYR A 165 5.26 12.83 22.75
N GLU A 166 5.65 13.88 22.02
CA GLU A 166 6.59 14.91 22.53
C GLU A 166 6.01 15.59 23.79
N GLU A 167 4.73 15.95 23.77
CA GLU A 167 4.03 16.52 24.94
C GLU A 167 3.91 15.53 26.10
N ALA A 168 3.79 14.23 25.82
CA ALA A 168 3.84 13.19 26.86
C ALA A 168 5.23 13.00 27.46
N GLY A 169 6.29 13.57 26.85
CA GLY A 169 7.67 13.50 27.31
C GLY A 169 8.57 12.49 26.57
N LEU A 170 8.10 11.87 25.50
CA LEU A 170 8.92 11.02 24.63
C LEU A 170 9.81 11.89 23.73
N LYS A 171 11.09 11.57 23.66
CA LYS A 171 11.93 12.04 22.56
C LYS A 171 11.66 11.22 21.32
N THR A 172 10.89 11.76 20.38
CA THR A 172 10.56 11.09 19.13
C THR A 172 11.79 10.95 18.22
N PHE A 173 11.73 10.01 17.26
CA PHE A 173 12.84 9.80 16.32
C PHE A 173 12.90 10.91 15.25
N GLY A 174 11.76 11.51 14.93
CA GLY A 174 11.65 12.62 13.99
C GLY A 174 10.31 12.65 13.27
N PHE A 175 10.24 13.51 12.23
CA PHE A 175 9.10 13.65 11.35
C PHE A 175 9.56 14.05 9.95
N GLY A 176 8.98 13.43 8.93
CA GLY A 176 9.12 13.85 7.53
C GLY A 176 7.74 14.16 6.93
N GLY A 177 7.58 15.35 6.36
CA GLY A 177 6.45 15.70 5.51
C GLY A 177 6.63 15.14 4.10
N GLY A 178 5.64 15.36 3.23
CA GLY A 178 5.68 14.95 1.82
C GLY A 178 4.52 14.06 1.39
N ARG A 179 3.55 13.81 2.28
CA ARG A 179 2.32 13.07 1.97
C ARG A 179 1.37 13.96 1.17
N LEU A 180 0.81 13.42 0.09
CA LEU A 180 -0.11 14.15 -0.77
C LEU A 180 -1.56 13.77 -0.46
N ASP A 181 -2.43 14.78 -0.34
CA ASP A 181 -3.86 14.53 -0.19
C ASP A 181 -4.49 14.00 -1.49
N ILE A 182 -5.40 13.06 -1.35
CA ILE A 182 -6.33 12.62 -2.40
C ILE A 182 -7.72 13.23 -2.17
N TRP A 183 -8.57 13.17 -3.19
CA TRP A 183 -9.87 13.86 -3.20
C TRP A 183 -11.07 12.90 -3.37
N ALA A 184 -10.80 11.60 -3.34
CA ALA A 184 -11.78 10.53 -3.40
C ALA A 184 -11.26 9.29 -2.66
N PRO A 185 -12.13 8.36 -2.26
CA PRO A 185 -11.72 7.07 -1.69
C PRO A 185 -10.79 6.32 -2.63
N GLU A 186 -9.80 5.62 -2.08
CA GLU A 186 -8.95 4.73 -2.86
C GLU A 186 -9.68 3.43 -3.18
N LYS A 187 -9.99 3.24 -4.48
CA LYS A 187 -10.65 2.02 -4.98
C LYS A 187 -9.71 0.82 -5.05
N ASP A 188 -8.42 1.06 -5.02
CA ASP A 188 -7.35 0.06 -5.06
C ASP A 188 -7.09 -0.59 -3.70
N ILE A 189 -7.65 -0.08 -2.62
CA ILE A 189 -7.69 -0.77 -1.32
C ILE A 189 -8.80 -1.83 -1.42
N TYR A 190 -8.44 -3.00 -1.96
CA TYR A 190 -9.38 -4.10 -2.10
C TYR A 190 -9.54 -4.87 -0.79
N TRP A 191 -10.72 -4.74 -0.18
CA TRP A 191 -11.09 -5.43 1.03
C TRP A 191 -12.18 -6.51 0.81
N GLY A 192 -12.74 -6.61 -0.37
CA GLY A 192 -13.94 -7.35 -0.66
C GLY A 192 -15.22 -6.58 -0.24
N GLU A 193 -16.33 -7.28 -0.16
CA GLU A 193 -17.58 -6.69 0.36
C GLU A 193 -17.45 -6.46 1.87
N GLU A 194 -17.61 -5.22 2.33
CA GLU A 194 -17.46 -4.86 3.74
C GLU A 194 -18.29 -5.72 4.69
N ARG A 195 -19.54 -6.01 4.33
CA ARG A 195 -20.42 -6.87 5.14
C ARG A 195 -19.86 -8.26 5.38
N GLN A 196 -19.16 -8.80 4.41
CA GLN A 196 -18.51 -10.11 4.52
C GLN A 196 -17.31 -10.06 5.46
N TRP A 197 -16.57 -8.95 5.43
CA TRP A 197 -15.29 -8.82 6.12
C TRP A 197 -15.41 -8.21 7.52
N LEU A 198 -16.45 -7.45 7.82
CA LEU A 198 -16.74 -6.93 9.16
C LEU A 198 -17.26 -7.99 10.14
N ALA A 199 -17.61 -9.17 9.66
CA ALA A 199 -18.05 -10.26 10.50
C ALA A 199 -16.89 -10.87 11.33
N PRO A 200 -17.18 -11.52 12.46
CA PRO A 200 -16.21 -12.35 13.16
C PRO A 200 -15.54 -13.35 12.20
N THR A 201 -14.33 -13.60 12.35
CA THR A 201 -13.25 -13.91 11.46
C THR A 201 -13.12 -15.29 10.88
N ALA A 202 -13.91 -16.27 11.24
CA ALA A 202 -13.73 -17.65 10.79
C ALA A 202 -13.70 -17.82 9.27
N ASN A 203 -14.30 -16.91 8.53
CA ASN A 203 -14.41 -16.98 7.06
C ASN A 203 -13.17 -16.47 6.31
N ARG A 204 -12.20 -15.84 7.00
CA ARG A 204 -11.00 -15.25 6.36
C ARG A 204 -9.82 -16.19 6.27
N TYR A 205 -9.84 -17.26 7.04
CA TYR A 205 -8.76 -18.23 7.09
C TYR A 205 -9.18 -19.51 6.39
N ALA A 206 -8.25 -20.21 5.76
CA ALA A 206 -8.50 -21.51 5.17
C ALA A 206 -8.95 -22.53 6.24
N ASN A 207 -8.43 -22.40 7.45
CA ASN A 207 -8.93 -23.10 8.63
C ASN A 207 -8.63 -22.26 9.90
N ASP A 208 -9.42 -22.46 10.94
CA ASP A 208 -9.31 -21.72 12.20
C ASP A 208 -8.04 -22.08 13.01
N GLN A 209 -7.39 -23.18 12.70
CA GLN A 209 -6.16 -23.63 13.38
C GLN A 209 -4.91 -23.02 12.74
N ASP A 210 -4.98 -22.65 11.47
CA ASP A 210 -3.89 -22.02 10.73
C ASP A 210 -4.18 -20.54 10.47
N ARG A 211 -3.93 -19.72 11.48
CA ARG A 211 -4.11 -18.25 11.41
C ARG A 211 -3.14 -17.55 10.44
N LYS A 212 -2.15 -18.28 9.89
CA LYS A 212 -1.23 -17.77 8.88
C LYS A 212 -1.82 -17.77 7.47
N SER A 213 -2.93 -18.49 7.27
CA SER A 213 -3.60 -18.60 5.97
C SER A 213 -4.54 -17.44 5.64
N LEU A 214 -4.41 -16.29 6.32
CA LEU A 214 -5.18 -15.09 6.02
C LEU A 214 -4.92 -14.64 4.58
N GLU A 215 -6.00 -14.35 3.85
CA GLU A 215 -5.93 -13.92 2.46
C GLU A 215 -5.07 -12.65 2.30
N ASN A 216 -4.14 -12.70 1.38
CA ASN A 216 -3.38 -11.53 0.98
C ASN A 216 -4.22 -10.68 0.01
N PRO A 217 -4.16 -9.35 0.10
CA PRO A 217 -3.23 -8.51 0.89
C PRO A 217 -3.80 -7.96 2.20
N LEU A 218 -4.77 -8.59 2.83
CA LEU A 218 -5.40 -8.09 4.05
C LEU A 218 -4.38 -7.77 5.16
N ALA A 219 -4.45 -6.56 5.72
CA ALA A 219 -3.57 -6.11 6.79
C ALA A 219 -4.11 -6.48 8.18
N ALA A 220 -5.43 -6.37 8.38
CA ALA A 220 -6.09 -6.72 9.64
C ALA A 220 -6.66 -8.13 9.62
N VAL A 221 -6.55 -8.85 10.72
CA VAL A 221 -7.13 -10.19 10.88
C VAL A 221 -8.66 -10.14 10.94
N GLN A 222 -9.22 -9.01 11.36
CA GLN A 222 -10.66 -8.71 11.28
C GLN A 222 -10.85 -7.39 10.54
N MET A 223 -11.63 -7.40 9.47
CA MET A 223 -11.96 -6.16 8.77
C MET A 223 -12.66 -5.17 9.70
N GLY A 224 -12.28 -3.91 9.55
CA GLY A 224 -12.73 -2.85 10.44
C GLY A 224 -11.90 -2.70 11.72
N LEU A 225 -10.89 -3.55 11.92
CA LEU A 225 -9.88 -3.42 12.98
C LEU A 225 -8.52 -3.12 12.37
N ILE A 226 -7.83 -2.14 12.94
CA ILE A 226 -6.48 -1.74 12.48
C ILE A 226 -5.42 -2.77 12.91
N TYR A 227 -5.66 -3.48 14.01
CA TYR A 227 -4.76 -4.48 14.58
C TYR A 227 -5.52 -5.77 14.95
N VAL A 228 -5.89 -6.00 16.19
CA VAL A 228 -6.58 -7.22 16.65
C VAL A 228 -7.80 -6.88 17.50
N ASN A 229 -8.70 -7.85 17.67
CA ASN A 229 -9.86 -7.66 18.53
C ASN A 229 -9.40 -7.52 20.01
N PRO A 230 -9.67 -6.40 20.67
CA PRO A 230 -9.22 -6.15 22.04
C PRO A 230 -9.87 -7.09 23.08
N GLU A 231 -11.01 -7.70 22.74
CA GLU A 231 -11.69 -8.70 23.56
C GLU A 231 -11.17 -10.14 23.34
N GLY A 232 -10.09 -10.28 22.57
CA GLY A 232 -9.56 -11.57 22.15
C GLY A 232 -10.13 -12.06 20.81
N VAL A 233 -9.51 -13.07 20.26
CA VAL A 233 -9.89 -13.65 18.96
C VAL A 233 -11.32 -14.15 19.01
N ASP A 234 -12.14 -13.65 18.07
CA ASP A 234 -13.58 -13.94 18.00
C ASP A 234 -14.35 -13.56 19.29
N GLY A 235 -13.84 -12.58 20.04
CA GLY A 235 -14.40 -12.17 21.32
C GLY A 235 -14.17 -13.19 22.46
N VAL A 236 -13.18 -14.08 22.33
CA VAL A 236 -12.79 -15.05 23.33
C VAL A 236 -11.43 -14.64 23.91
N GLN A 237 -11.40 -14.33 25.21
CA GLN A 237 -10.17 -13.97 25.91
C GLN A 237 -9.23 -15.18 26.00
N ASP A 238 -8.26 -15.23 25.11
CA ASP A 238 -7.15 -16.19 25.02
C ASP A 238 -5.89 -15.46 24.54
N PRO A 239 -5.07 -14.94 25.45
CA PRO A 239 -3.88 -14.15 25.11
C PRO A 239 -2.87 -14.87 24.21
N LEU A 240 -2.75 -16.20 24.28
CA LEU A 240 -1.83 -16.94 23.42
C LEU A 240 -2.34 -17.01 21.96
N ARG A 241 -3.64 -17.14 21.79
CA ARG A 241 -4.27 -17.07 20.46
C ARG A 241 -4.22 -15.65 19.93
N THR A 242 -4.45 -14.65 20.77
CA THR A 242 -4.34 -13.24 20.41
C THR A 242 -2.91 -12.87 19.98
N ALA A 243 -1.86 -13.42 20.65
CA ALA A 243 -0.48 -13.23 20.23
C ALA A 243 -0.21 -13.69 18.77
N GLN A 244 -0.85 -14.77 18.35
CA GLN A 244 -0.73 -15.25 16.95
C GLN A 244 -1.36 -14.26 15.95
N ASP A 245 -2.54 -13.73 16.27
CA ASP A 245 -3.19 -12.71 15.44
C ASP A 245 -2.39 -11.40 15.41
N MET A 246 -1.80 -10.99 16.54
CA MET A 246 -0.90 -9.84 16.61
C MET A 246 0.28 -10.01 15.64
N ARG A 247 0.97 -11.15 15.67
CA ARG A 247 2.10 -11.41 14.75
C ARG A 247 1.68 -11.31 13.29
N VAL A 248 0.56 -11.94 12.93
CA VAL A 248 0.07 -11.90 11.53
C VAL A 248 -0.27 -10.48 11.11
N THR A 249 -0.96 -9.72 11.96
CA THR A 249 -1.41 -8.37 11.62
C THR A 249 -0.26 -7.37 11.58
N PHE A 250 0.62 -7.38 12.58
CA PHE A 250 1.77 -6.47 12.64
C PHE A 250 2.82 -6.79 11.57
N ASP A 251 3.05 -8.08 11.27
CA ASP A 251 3.89 -8.48 10.14
C ASP A 251 3.35 -7.93 8.80
N ARG A 252 2.03 -7.93 8.60
CA ARG A 252 1.42 -7.30 7.41
C ARG A 252 1.60 -5.79 7.35
N MET A 253 1.77 -5.13 8.47
CA MET A 253 2.18 -3.73 8.55
C MET A 253 3.70 -3.54 8.44
N GLY A 254 4.46 -4.63 8.38
CA GLY A 254 5.92 -4.65 8.26
C GLY A 254 6.67 -4.52 9.58
N MET A 255 6.04 -4.89 10.71
CA MET A 255 6.64 -4.85 12.05
C MET A 255 7.07 -6.25 12.49
N ASP A 256 8.20 -6.34 13.15
CA ASP A 256 8.67 -7.55 13.83
C ASP A 256 8.09 -7.67 15.25
N ASP A 257 8.48 -8.72 15.99
CA ASP A 257 8.00 -8.96 17.34
C ASP A 257 8.44 -7.86 18.33
N GLU A 258 9.64 -7.31 18.19
CA GLU A 258 10.13 -6.25 19.06
C GLU A 258 9.40 -4.93 18.83
N GLU A 259 9.22 -4.56 17.57
CA GLU A 259 8.42 -3.41 17.15
C GLU A 259 6.95 -3.58 17.57
N THR A 260 6.39 -4.78 17.46
CA THR A 260 5.01 -5.10 17.86
C THR A 260 4.80 -4.88 19.36
N VAL A 261 5.69 -5.42 20.20
CA VAL A 261 5.61 -5.22 21.67
C VAL A 261 5.81 -3.75 22.03
N ALA A 262 6.79 -3.08 21.43
CA ALA A 262 7.05 -1.67 21.68
C ALA A 262 5.84 -0.81 21.31
N LEU A 263 5.28 -1.02 20.11
CA LEU A 263 4.12 -0.26 19.62
C LEU A 263 2.87 -0.50 20.47
N THR A 264 2.59 -1.75 20.85
CA THR A 264 1.44 -2.06 21.70
C THR A 264 1.56 -1.40 23.07
N ALA A 265 2.67 -1.63 23.77
CA ALA A 265 2.89 -1.06 25.11
C ALA A 265 2.99 0.48 25.07
N GLY A 266 3.72 1.03 24.10
CA GLY A 266 3.89 2.47 23.96
C GLY A 266 2.61 3.20 23.54
N GLY A 267 1.77 2.57 22.70
CA GLY A 267 0.44 3.05 22.37
C GLY A 267 -0.48 3.14 23.56
N HIS A 268 -0.44 2.11 24.41
CA HIS A 268 -1.26 2.00 25.61
C HIS A 268 -0.66 2.73 26.84
N THR A 269 0.56 3.27 26.74
CA THR A 269 1.14 4.12 27.81
C THR A 269 0.34 5.41 27.99
N VAL A 270 -0.33 5.91 26.92
CA VAL A 270 -1.10 7.16 26.97
C VAL A 270 -2.57 6.96 26.62
N GLY A 271 -3.42 7.82 27.16
CA GLY A 271 -4.86 7.78 26.89
C GLY A 271 -5.63 6.73 27.68
N LYS A 272 -6.84 6.45 27.24
CA LYS A 272 -7.74 5.44 27.81
C LYS A 272 -8.66 4.85 26.76
N ALA A 273 -9.22 3.68 27.06
CA ALA A 273 -10.37 3.12 26.34
C ALA A 273 -11.70 3.72 26.87
N HIS A 274 -12.74 3.70 26.05
CA HIS A 274 -14.03 4.30 26.33
C HIS A 274 -15.17 3.30 26.17
N GLY A 275 -15.83 2.98 27.26
CA GLY A 275 -16.92 2.03 27.36
C GLY A 275 -17.79 2.26 28.58
N ASN A 276 -17.84 3.52 29.09
CA ASN A 276 -18.66 3.90 30.23
C ASN A 276 -20.09 4.26 29.80
N GLY A 277 -20.81 3.29 29.23
CA GLY A 277 -22.18 3.46 28.76
C GLY A 277 -22.70 2.20 28.10
N LYS A 278 -23.87 2.25 27.52
CA LYS A 278 -24.48 1.12 26.83
C LYS A 278 -24.12 1.16 25.34
N ALA A 279 -23.55 0.09 24.80
CA ALA A 279 -23.13 0.02 23.39
C ALA A 279 -24.25 0.33 22.39
N GLN A 280 -25.54 -0.03 22.70
CA GLN A 280 -26.68 0.25 21.84
C GLN A 280 -27.04 1.74 21.75
N ASN A 281 -26.49 2.61 22.60
CA ASN A 281 -26.70 4.05 22.55
C ASN A 281 -25.81 4.75 21.52
N LEU A 282 -24.82 4.04 20.99
CA LEU A 282 -23.94 4.55 19.93
C LEU A 282 -24.68 4.52 18.59
N GLY A 283 -24.77 5.69 17.94
CA GLY A 283 -25.42 5.87 16.65
C GLY A 283 -24.57 5.36 15.47
N ALA A 284 -25.07 5.60 14.28
CA ALA A 284 -24.43 5.18 13.03
C ALA A 284 -23.03 5.79 12.85
N ASP A 285 -22.21 5.11 12.04
CA ASP A 285 -20.91 5.59 11.59
C ASP A 285 -21.04 6.87 10.73
N VAL A 286 -19.90 7.40 10.29
CA VAL A 286 -19.84 8.67 9.55
C VAL A 286 -20.67 8.65 8.26
N GLU A 287 -20.64 7.54 7.52
CA GLU A 287 -21.38 7.41 6.26
C GLU A 287 -22.86 7.07 6.47
N GLY A 288 -23.20 6.48 7.60
CA GLY A 288 -24.56 6.13 7.98
C GLY A 288 -25.28 7.20 8.80
N ALA A 289 -24.58 8.25 9.25
CA ALA A 289 -25.15 9.32 10.06
C ALA A 289 -26.01 10.28 9.24
N ASP A 290 -27.02 10.89 9.88
CA ASP A 290 -27.90 11.86 9.23
C ASP A 290 -27.15 13.11 8.76
N VAL A 291 -27.64 13.75 7.69
CA VAL A 291 -26.95 14.87 7.01
C VAL A 291 -26.74 16.10 7.89
N GLU A 292 -27.57 16.30 8.88
CA GLU A 292 -27.46 17.41 9.85
C GLU A 292 -26.21 17.27 10.75
N PHE A 293 -25.63 16.09 10.88
CA PHE A 293 -24.40 15.88 11.64
C PHE A 293 -23.13 16.27 10.87
N GLN A 294 -23.27 16.64 9.61
CA GLN A 294 -22.23 17.28 8.81
C GLN A 294 -20.90 16.50 8.74
N GLY A 295 -21.00 15.18 8.55
CA GLY A 295 -19.86 14.28 8.44
C GLY A 295 -19.24 13.87 9.79
N LEU A 296 -19.97 14.01 10.89
CA LEU A 296 -19.67 13.42 12.18
C LEU A 296 -20.60 12.23 12.41
N GLY A 297 -20.04 11.10 12.76
CA GLY A 297 -20.78 9.87 13.08
C GLY A 297 -20.80 9.55 14.58
N TRP A 298 -21.23 8.35 14.90
CA TRP A 298 -21.19 7.74 16.24
C TRP A 298 -21.74 8.63 17.36
N HIS A 299 -22.86 9.29 17.11
CA HIS A 299 -23.56 10.07 18.13
C HIS A 299 -24.02 9.16 19.25
N ASN A 300 -23.57 9.44 20.47
CA ASN A 300 -23.98 8.67 21.63
C ASN A 300 -25.14 9.38 22.35
N SER A 301 -26.25 8.67 22.54
CA SER A 301 -27.43 9.19 23.24
C SER A 301 -27.32 9.03 24.78
N GLU A 302 -26.23 8.51 25.33
CA GLU A 302 -25.99 8.40 26.75
C GLU A 302 -25.52 9.74 27.34
N GLY A 303 -26.24 10.27 28.31
CA GLY A 303 -25.85 11.49 29.01
C GLY A 303 -25.55 12.67 28.08
N THR A 304 -24.32 13.18 28.12
CA THR A 304 -23.86 14.27 27.23
C THR A 304 -23.36 13.76 25.87
N GLY A 305 -23.24 12.45 25.68
CA GLY A 305 -22.73 11.82 24.46
C GLY A 305 -21.22 11.91 24.27
N ASN A 306 -20.52 12.61 25.16
CA ASN A 306 -19.08 12.84 25.12
C ASN A 306 -18.49 12.94 26.54
N GLY A 307 -17.22 13.26 26.68
CA GLY A 307 -16.54 13.31 27.97
C GLY A 307 -16.65 11.97 28.69
N ALA A 308 -17.17 11.98 29.92
CA ALA A 308 -17.37 10.76 30.72
C ALA A 308 -18.31 9.73 30.08
N ASN A 309 -19.14 10.14 29.10
CA ASN A 309 -20.05 9.27 28.37
C ASN A 309 -19.51 8.88 26.97
N THR A 310 -18.26 9.20 26.63
CA THR A 310 -17.67 8.79 25.35
C THR A 310 -17.66 7.26 25.23
N MET A 311 -18.04 6.78 24.04
CA MET A 311 -18.01 5.35 23.66
C MET A 311 -17.12 5.17 22.44
N VAL A 312 -16.24 4.15 22.48
CA VAL A 312 -15.39 3.76 21.36
C VAL A 312 -15.44 2.23 21.20
N SER A 313 -14.50 1.49 21.80
CA SER A 313 -14.40 0.02 21.71
C SER A 313 -15.36 -0.72 22.65
N GLY A 314 -15.89 -0.02 23.60
CA GLY A 314 -16.67 -0.63 24.68
C GLY A 314 -15.83 -1.05 25.89
N LEU A 315 -14.51 -1.22 25.78
CA LEU A 315 -13.63 -1.36 26.94
C LEU A 315 -13.57 -0.03 27.68
N GLU A 316 -13.33 -0.06 28.99
CA GLU A 316 -13.29 1.14 29.82
C GLU A 316 -12.08 1.15 30.74
N GLY A 317 -11.30 2.24 30.70
CA GLY A 317 -10.21 2.48 31.64
C GLY A 317 -8.91 2.87 30.95
N ALA A 318 -7.97 3.39 31.76
CA ALA A 318 -6.60 3.64 31.34
C ALA A 318 -5.74 2.39 31.58
N TRP A 319 -4.60 2.32 30.91
CA TRP A 319 -3.62 1.23 31.10
C TRP A 319 -2.56 1.58 32.16
N THR A 320 -2.38 2.86 32.45
CA THR A 320 -1.32 3.38 33.32
C THR A 320 -1.88 4.34 34.37
N THR A 321 -1.12 4.58 35.41
CA THR A 321 -1.46 5.55 36.45
C THR A 321 -1.40 6.98 35.96
N HIS A 322 -0.58 7.25 34.92
CA HIS A 322 -0.31 8.58 34.36
C HIS A 322 -0.62 8.63 32.85
N PRO A 323 -1.90 8.61 32.43
CA PRO A 323 -2.28 8.44 31.00
C PRO A 323 -1.89 9.57 30.06
N THR A 324 -1.25 10.63 30.53
CA THR A 324 -0.74 11.75 29.73
C THR A 324 0.79 11.85 29.74
N LYS A 325 1.48 10.82 30.28
CA LYS A 325 2.94 10.82 30.37
C LYS A 325 3.52 9.60 29.66
N TRP A 326 4.66 9.80 29.03
CA TRP A 326 5.52 8.74 28.57
C TRP A 326 6.39 8.26 29.72
N ASP A 327 6.16 7.04 30.21
CA ASP A 327 6.95 6.39 31.23
C ASP A 327 6.88 4.86 31.08
N ASN A 328 7.40 4.10 32.03
CA ASN A 328 7.42 2.64 31.99
C ASN A 328 6.31 2.00 32.85
N GLU A 329 5.31 2.77 33.21
CA GLU A 329 4.23 2.38 34.09
C GLU A 329 3.40 1.21 33.55
N PHE A 330 3.24 1.14 32.21
CA PHE A 330 2.53 0.03 31.56
C PHE A 330 3.12 -1.32 31.95
N PHE A 331 4.43 -1.50 31.83
CA PHE A 331 5.08 -2.76 32.20
C PHE A 331 5.16 -2.96 33.71
N TYR A 332 5.29 -1.87 34.48
CA TYR A 332 5.22 -1.94 35.93
C TYR A 332 3.89 -2.57 36.38
N LEU A 333 2.75 -2.06 35.91
CA LEU A 333 1.44 -2.59 36.27
C LEU A 333 1.23 -4.00 35.73
N LEU A 334 1.62 -4.25 34.48
CA LEU A 334 1.46 -5.54 33.82
C LEU A 334 2.15 -6.66 34.60
N PHE A 335 3.38 -6.44 35.11
CA PHE A 335 4.17 -7.46 35.81
C PHE A 335 3.99 -7.46 37.33
N THR A 336 3.64 -6.32 37.93
CA THR A 336 3.49 -6.23 39.41
C THR A 336 2.21 -6.91 39.87
N TYR A 337 1.14 -6.85 39.08
CA TYR A 337 -0.16 -7.37 39.48
C TYR A 337 -0.51 -8.68 38.78
N GLU A 338 -1.33 -9.49 39.45
CA GLU A 338 -2.10 -10.54 38.79
C GLU A 338 -3.40 -9.95 38.25
N TRP A 339 -3.90 -10.52 37.14
CA TRP A 339 -5.02 -9.98 36.38
C TRP A 339 -6.16 -10.99 36.31
N GLU A 340 -7.39 -10.53 36.46
CA GLU A 340 -8.59 -11.33 36.27
C GLU A 340 -9.48 -10.82 35.16
N LYS A 341 -10.24 -11.74 34.56
CA LYS A 341 -11.18 -11.43 33.52
C LYS A 341 -12.40 -10.73 34.09
N THR A 342 -12.81 -9.61 33.48
CA THR A 342 -13.97 -8.83 33.86
C THR A 342 -14.69 -8.26 32.64
N THR A 343 -15.72 -7.46 32.87
CA THR A 343 -16.44 -6.73 31.81
C THR A 343 -16.55 -5.26 32.17
N SER A 344 -16.42 -4.41 31.16
CA SER A 344 -16.67 -2.98 31.25
C SER A 344 -18.15 -2.67 31.54
N PRO A 345 -18.50 -1.40 31.84
CA PRO A 345 -19.91 -0.96 31.91
C PRO A 345 -20.69 -1.18 30.59
N ALA A 346 -20.03 -1.14 29.45
CA ALA A 346 -20.62 -1.44 28.14
C ALA A 346 -20.82 -2.94 27.89
N GLY A 347 -20.25 -3.80 28.73
CA GLY A 347 -20.30 -5.26 28.62
C GLY A 347 -19.15 -5.88 27.80
N ALA A 348 -18.17 -5.08 27.36
CA ALA A 348 -16.99 -5.58 26.68
C ALA A 348 -16.02 -6.28 27.64
N LYS A 349 -15.37 -7.33 27.17
CA LYS A 349 -14.45 -8.15 27.98
C LYS A 349 -13.09 -7.48 28.10
N GLN A 350 -12.61 -7.36 29.32
CA GLN A 350 -11.30 -6.78 29.63
C GLN A 350 -10.65 -7.51 30.82
N TRP A 351 -9.46 -7.10 31.21
CA TRP A 351 -8.76 -7.60 32.36
C TRP A 351 -8.56 -6.48 33.38
N GLU A 352 -8.73 -6.77 34.68
CA GLU A 352 -8.47 -5.85 35.76
C GLU A 352 -7.48 -6.45 36.77
N PRO A 353 -6.68 -5.60 37.45
CA PRO A 353 -5.69 -6.09 38.43
C PRO A 353 -6.33 -6.53 39.73
N ILE A 354 -5.82 -7.62 40.32
CA ILE A 354 -6.25 -8.13 41.59
C ILE A 354 -5.49 -7.41 42.70
N ASN A 355 -6.22 -6.89 43.72
CA ASN A 355 -5.65 -6.23 44.91
C ASN A 355 -4.69 -5.08 44.61
N ILE A 356 -5.02 -4.25 43.60
CA ILE A 356 -4.22 -3.09 43.25
C ILE A 356 -4.18 -2.06 44.39
N LYS A 357 -3.02 -1.48 44.63
CA LYS A 357 -2.83 -0.39 45.59
C LYS A 357 -3.54 0.88 45.09
N GLU A 358 -4.04 1.67 46.05
CA GLU A 358 -4.76 2.90 45.71
C GLU A 358 -3.89 3.93 44.94
N GLU A 359 -2.59 3.97 45.28
CA GLU A 359 -1.62 4.86 44.61
C GLU A 359 -1.38 4.52 43.13
N ASP A 360 -1.54 3.25 42.73
CA ASP A 360 -1.32 2.75 41.40
C ASP A 360 -2.58 2.85 40.51
N LYS A 361 -3.69 3.34 41.05
CA LYS A 361 -4.91 3.59 40.28
C LYS A 361 -4.87 4.96 39.62
N PRO A 362 -5.12 5.08 38.29
CA PRO A 362 -5.31 6.37 37.64
C PRO A 362 -6.50 7.13 38.23
N VAL A 363 -6.42 8.47 38.19
CA VAL A 363 -7.59 9.30 38.44
C VAL A 363 -8.59 9.12 37.30
N ASP A 364 -9.87 9.35 37.56
CA ASP A 364 -10.90 9.36 36.52
C ASP A 364 -10.64 10.53 35.54
N ALA A 365 -10.80 10.30 34.25
CA ALA A 365 -10.47 11.27 33.21
C ALA A 365 -11.25 12.61 33.32
N HIS A 366 -12.46 12.56 33.89
CA HIS A 366 -13.37 13.70 33.98
C HIS A 366 -13.76 14.03 35.44
N ASN A 367 -13.24 13.26 36.44
CA ASN A 367 -13.48 13.53 37.86
C ASN A 367 -12.21 13.27 38.69
N PRO A 368 -11.40 14.29 38.99
CA PRO A 368 -10.12 14.13 39.67
C PRO A 368 -10.25 13.61 41.12
N ASN A 369 -11.46 13.57 41.68
CA ASN A 369 -11.71 13.04 43.04
C ASN A 369 -11.99 11.53 43.06
N VAL A 370 -12.03 10.88 41.90
CA VAL A 370 -12.28 9.44 41.78
C VAL A 370 -11.06 8.77 41.18
N ARG A 371 -10.69 7.61 41.70
CA ARG A 371 -9.68 6.72 41.15
C ARG A 371 -10.36 5.50 40.54
N ARG A 372 -9.85 5.01 39.41
CA ARG A 372 -10.35 3.83 38.69
C ARG A 372 -9.30 2.74 38.67
N ASN A 373 -9.72 1.50 38.57
CA ASN A 373 -8.77 0.44 38.24
C ASN A 373 -8.22 0.67 36.81
N PRO A 374 -6.92 0.46 36.61
CA PRO A 374 -6.40 0.32 35.24
C PRO A 374 -6.94 -0.98 34.63
N MET A 375 -6.89 -1.06 33.31
CA MET A 375 -7.34 -2.27 32.60
C MET A 375 -6.28 -2.73 31.61
N MET A 376 -6.37 -3.99 31.20
CA MET A 376 -5.62 -4.56 30.08
C MET A 376 -6.58 -5.20 29.07
N THR A 377 -6.21 -5.12 27.81
CA THR A 377 -6.83 -5.87 26.72
C THR A 377 -6.27 -7.30 26.67
N ASP A 378 -6.86 -8.13 25.84
CA ASP A 378 -6.31 -9.47 25.62
C ASP A 378 -4.94 -9.41 24.90
N ALA A 379 -4.70 -8.41 24.07
CA ALA A 379 -3.41 -8.14 23.44
C ALA A 379 -2.33 -7.74 24.45
N ASP A 380 -2.67 -6.93 25.47
CA ASP A 380 -1.73 -6.57 26.54
C ASP A 380 -1.33 -7.80 27.36
N MET A 381 -2.32 -8.66 27.65
CA MET A 381 -2.04 -9.91 28.36
C MET A 381 -1.19 -10.87 27.53
N ALA A 382 -1.27 -10.80 26.18
CA ALA A 382 -0.37 -11.55 25.30
C ALA A 382 1.10 -11.14 25.52
N LEU A 383 1.39 -9.86 25.78
CA LEU A 383 2.76 -9.40 26.08
C LEU A 383 3.33 -10.01 27.37
N LYS A 384 2.47 -10.38 28.33
CA LYS A 384 2.86 -11.08 29.57
C LYS A 384 2.93 -12.60 29.39
N MET A 385 2.05 -13.19 28.57
CA MET A 385 1.79 -14.62 28.57
C MET A 385 2.45 -15.38 27.41
N ASP A 386 2.62 -14.76 26.24
CA ASP A 386 3.34 -15.37 25.11
C ASP A 386 4.85 -15.41 25.42
N PRO A 387 5.52 -16.56 25.29
CA PRO A 387 6.92 -16.69 25.72
C PRO A 387 7.91 -15.77 25.00
N GLU A 388 7.69 -15.48 23.73
CA GLU A 388 8.60 -14.61 22.96
C GLU A 388 8.31 -13.13 23.25
N TYR A 389 7.05 -12.72 23.26
CA TYR A 389 6.68 -11.35 23.66
C TYR A 389 7.09 -11.04 25.09
N ARG A 390 6.96 -12.01 26.00
CA ARG A 390 7.36 -11.84 27.39
C ARG A 390 8.84 -11.51 27.56
N LYS A 391 9.73 -12.19 26.84
CA LYS A 391 11.18 -11.89 26.87
C LYS A 391 11.47 -10.45 26.46
N ILE A 392 10.79 -9.96 25.43
CA ILE A 392 10.90 -8.59 24.96
C ILE A 392 10.34 -7.63 26.00
N SER A 393 9.17 -7.90 26.53
CA SER A 393 8.49 -7.10 27.55
C SER A 393 9.31 -6.98 28.84
N GLU A 394 9.91 -8.08 29.32
CA GLU A 394 10.79 -8.09 30.50
C GLU A 394 12.06 -7.24 30.27
N ARG A 395 12.62 -7.27 29.05
CA ARG A 395 13.74 -6.40 28.67
C ARG A 395 13.34 -4.93 28.67
N PHE A 396 12.20 -4.57 28.11
CA PHE A 396 11.67 -3.21 28.11
C PHE A 396 11.33 -2.71 29.52
N TYR A 397 10.80 -3.60 30.37
CA TYR A 397 10.56 -3.29 31.77
C TYR A 397 11.85 -2.98 32.53
N ALA A 398 12.90 -3.75 32.26
CA ALA A 398 14.21 -3.58 32.91
C ALA A 398 14.99 -2.35 32.38
N ASP A 399 14.76 -1.96 31.13
CA ASP A 399 15.45 -0.83 30.47
C ASP A 399 14.46 0.12 29.77
N PRO A 400 13.91 1.11 30.52
CA PRO A 400 12.98 2.09 29.95
C PRO A 400 13.59 2.99 28.86
N ALA A 401 14.90 3.19 28.89
CA ALA A 401 15.57 4.00 27.85
C ALA A 401 15.60 3.23 26.53
N TYR A 402 15.86 1.94 26.58
CA TYR A 402 15.79 1.06 25.42
C TYR A 402 14.37 0.98 24.83
N LEU A 403 13.34 0.82 25.69
CA LEU A 403 11.95 0.91 25.25
C LEU A 403 11.68 2.20 24.48
N SER A 404 12.12 3.34 25.05
CA SER A 404 11.89 4.66 24.42
C SER A 404 12.57 4.77 23.06
N GLU A 405 13.77 4.23 22.90
CA GLU A 405 14.48 4.22 21.61
C GLU A 405 13.77 3.33 20.60
N VAL A 406 13.45 2.10 20.94
CA VAL A 406 12.77 1.14 20.05
C VAL A 406 11.40 1.67 19.64
N PHE A 407 10.62 2.16 20.62
CA PHE A 407 9.31 2.74 20.31
C PHE A 407 9.41 3.95 19.39
N ALA A 408 10.31 4.88 19.62
CA ALA A 408 10.47 6.06 18.78
C ALA A 408 10.79 5.70 17.33
N ARG A 409 11.65 4.69 17.12
CA ARG A 409 11.97 4.15 15.79
C ARG A 409 10.79 3.40 15.16
N ALA A 410 10.08 2.58 15.93
CA ALA A 410 8.92 1.84 15.47
C ALA A 410 7.74 2.77 15.11
N TRP A 411 7.50 3.82 15.91
CA TRP A 411 6.52 4.88 15.60
C TRP A 411 6.86 5.61 14.31
N TYR A 412 8.14 5.96 14.12
CA TYR A 412 8.59 6.58 12.89
C TYR A 412 8.39 5.66 11.69
N LYS A 413 8.76 4.37 11.81
CA LYS A 413 8.54 3.37 10.77
C LYS A 413 7.05 3.21 10.44
N LEU A 414 6.19 3.03 11.45
CA LEU A 414 4.75 2.90 11.30
C LEU A 414 4.15 4.05 10.47
N THR A 415 4.56 5.28 10.78
CA THR A 415 3.98 6.49 10.18
C THR A 415 4.64 6.94 8.87
N HIS A 416 5.80 6.36 8.48
CA HIS A 416 6.57 6.81 7.30
C HIS A 416 6.88 5.68 6.30
N ARG A 417 6.57 4.41 6.62
CA ARG A 417 6.94 3.27 5.78
C ARG A 417 6.35 3.34 4.37
N ASP A 418 5.22 3.98 4.20
CA ASP A 418 4.50 4.16 2.94
C ASP A 418 4.96 5.36 2.10
N MET A 419 6.01 6.05 2.53
CA MET A 419 6.49 7.26 1.85
C MET A 419 7.62 7.03 0.84
N GLY A 420 8.15 5.81 0.75
CA GLY A 420 9.27 5.48 -0.12
C GLY A 420 10.63 5.99 0.38
N PRO A 421 11.57 6.32 -0.51
CA PRO A 421 12.92 6.69 -0.14
C PRO A 421 12.99 8.05 0.56
N LYS A 422 14.00 8.22 1.42
CA LYS A 422 14.26 9.43 2.21
C LYS A 422 14.30 10.72 1.36
N SER A 423 14.69 10.65 0.08
CA SER A 423 14.70 11.79 -0.84
C SER A 423 13.33 12.45 -1.05
N ARG A 424 12.25 11.75 -0.72
CA ARG A 424 10.88 12.28 -0.76
C ARG A 424 10.47 13.04 0.49
N TYR A 425 11.21 12.91 1.60
CA TYR A 425 10.83 13.47 2.89
C TYR A 425 11.18 14.95 2.97
N LEU A 426 10.30 15.72 3.59
CA LEU A 426 10.41 17.20 3.70
C LEU A 426 10.46 17.62 5.15
N GLY A 427 11.20 18.68 5.43
CA GLY A 427 11.30 19.31 6.75
C GLY A 427 12.64 19.11 7.43
N ALA A 428 12.87 19.92 8.48
CA ALA A 428 14.11 19.91 9.26
C ALA A 428 14.20 18.73 10.24
N ASP A 429 13.06 18.14 10.57
CA ASP A 429 12.97 17.04 11.56
C ASP A 429 13.15 15.66 10.93
N VAL A 430 13.46 15.61 9.62
CA VAL A 430 13.79 14.34 8.95
C VAL A 430 15.10 13.79 9.52
N PRO A 431 15.11 12.55 10.06
CA PRO A 431 16.33 11.96 10.60
C PRO A 431 17.45 11.84 9.56
N ASN A 432 18.68 12.02 10.02
CA ASN A 432 19.85 11.86 9.14
C ASN A 432 20.19 10.40 8.83
N ASP A 433 19.69 9.46 9.64
CA ASP A 433 19.92 8.03 9.45
C ASP A 433 19.32 7.54 8.13
N ASP A 434 20.04 6.63 7.45
CA ASP A 434 19.51 5.84 6.35
C ASP A 434 18.95 4.55 6.93
N LEU A 435 17.62 4.45 6.95
CA LEU A 435 16.93 3.29 7.48
C LEU A 435 16.76 2.24 6.36
N ILE A 436 17.06 0.98 6.67
CA ILE A 436 17.09 -0.10 5.66
C ILE A 436 15.74 -0.25 4.92
N TRP A 437 14.63 -0.06 5.61
CA TRP A 437 13.28 -0.14 5.05
C TRP A 437 12.90 1.04 4.13
N GLN A 438 13.72 2.10 4.07
CA GLN A 438 13.57 3.21 3.12
C GLN A 438 14.27 2.92 1.78
N ASP A 439 14.82 1.73 1.60
CA ASP A 439 15.52 1.30 0.40
C ASP A 439 16.63 2.26 -0.04
N PRO A 440 17.62 2.57 0.82
CA PRO A 440 18.62 3.60 0.56
C PRO A 440 19.43 3.29 -0.69
N ILE A 441 19.68 4.31 -1.50
CA ILE A 441 20.43 4.23 -2.76
C ILE A 441 21.54 5.27 -2.72
N PRO A 442 22.82 4.89 -2.96
CA PRO A 442 23.89 5.86 -3.02
C PRO A 442 23.75 6.79 -4.22
N SER A 443 24.09 8.05 -4.03
CA SER A 443 24.18 9.03 -5.12
C SER A 443 25.35 8.71 -6.05
N VAL A 444 25.25 9.15 -7.30
CA VAL A 444 26.35 9.05 -8.28
C VAL A 444 27.04 10.42 -8.42
N ASP A 445 28.31 10.38 -8.84
CA ASP A 445 29.17 11.55 -9.00
C ASP A 445 29.43 11.94 -10.46
N TYR A 446 28.69 11.35 -11.39
CA TYR A 446 28.84 11.62 -12.82
C TYR A 446 27.61 12.30 -13.44
N VAL A 447 27.86 13.03 -14.51
CA VAL A 447 26.87 13.51 -15.47
C VAL A 447 27.26 12.97 -16.83
N LEU A 448 26.28 12.48 -17.61
CA LEU A 448 26.48 12.00 -18.96
C LEU A 448 26.07 13.06 -19.98
N SER A 449 26.97 13.36 -20.91
CA SER A 449 26.66 14.15 -22.11
C SER A 449 25.88 13.32 -23.13
N GLU A 450 25.18 13.97 -24.04
CA GLU A 450 24.48 13.33 -25.16
C GLU A 450 25.42 12.40 -25.97
N ALA A 451 26.66 12.83 -26.23
CA ALA A 451 27.63 12.01 -26.97
C ALA A 451 28.04 10.73 -26.19
N GLU A 452 28.19 10.82 -24.87
CA GLU A 452 28.46 9.67 -24.00
C GLU A 452 27.26 8.70 -23.99
N ILE A 453 26.04 9.22 -23.92
CA ILE A 453 24.82 8.42 -23.98
C ILE A 453 24.74 7.65 -25.31
N GLU A 454 24.99 8.29 -26.43
CA GLU A 454 24.96 7.63 -27.75
C GLU A 454 26.10 6.59 -27.91
N ASP A 455 27.29 6.86 -27.39
CA ASP A 455 28.40 5.87 -27.37
C ASP A 455 28.05 4.66 -26.50
N LEU A 456 27.43 4.87 -25.35
CA LEU A 456 26.96 3.79 -24.48
C LEU A 456 25.86 2.96 -25.13
N LYS A 457 24.86 3.61 -25.78
CA LYS A 457 23.82 2.89 -26.57
C LYS A 457 24.47 1.99 -27.63
N ALA A 458 25.45 2.52 -28.38
CA ALA A 458 26.16 1.75 -29.39
C ALA A 458 26.91 0.56 -28.78
N LYS A 459 27.59 0.74 -27.66
CA LYS A 459 28.28 -0.36 -26.95
C LYS A 459 27.29 -1.43 -26.46
N LEU A 460 26.17 -1.05 -25.89
CA LEU A 460 25.13 -1.96 -25.40
C LEU A 460 24.50 -2.77 -26.55
N LEU A 461 24.16 -2.11 -27.66
CA LEU A 461 23.58 -2.78 -28.83
C LEU A 461 24.58 -3.70 -29.59
N ASN A 462 25.88 -3.45 -29.47
CA ASN A 462 26.94 -4.25 -30.09
C ASN A 462 27.60 -5.25 -29.10
N SER A 463 27.07 -5.39 -27.89
CA SER A 463 27.63 -6.24 -26.83
C SER A 463 27.48 -7.76 -27.07
N GLY A 464 26.70 -8.15 -28.07
CA GLY A 464 26.29 -9.54 -28.30
C GLY A 464 25.01 -9.95 -27.56
N LEU A 465 24.42 -9.04 -26.74
CA LEU A 465 23.10 -9.24 -26.16
C LEU A 465 22.03 -8.93 -27.21
N THR A 466 20.94 -9.68 -27.17
CA THR A 466 19.77 -9.42 -28.03
C THR A 466 18.95 -8.23 -27.51
N SER A 467 18.17 -7.59 -28.38
CA SER A 467 17.25 -6.54 -27.98
C SER A 467 16.24 -7.01 -26.93
N VAL A 468 15.79 -8.26 -27.03
CA VAL A 468 14.86 -8.88 -26.06
C VAL A 468 15.50 -8.99 -24.67
N GLU A 469 16.76 -9.45 -24.60
CA GLU A 469 17.50 -9.55 -23.32
C GLU A 469 17.67 -8.17 -22.65
N LEU A 470 17.98 -7.15 -23.43
CA LEU A 470 18.11 -5.77 -22.92
C LEU A 470 16.77 -5.20 -22.42
N ILE A 471 15.70 -5.35 -23.21
CA ILE A 471 14.36 -4.87 -22.88
C ILE A 471 13.84 -5.60 -21.63
N ASN A 472 13.93 -6.94 -21.60
CA ASN A 472 13.45 -7.73 -20.47
C ASN A 472 14.18 -7.37 -19.17
N THR A 473 15.48 -7.16 -19.20
CA THR A 473 16.24 -6.80 -18.00
C THR A 473 15.85 -5.42 -17.48
N ALA A 474 15.68 -4.44 -18.36
CA ALA A 474 15.21 -3.11 -17.98
C ALA A 474 13.79 -3.15 -17.41
N TRP A 475 12.89 -3.88 -18.07
CA TRP A 475 11.52 -4.07 -17.60
C TRP A 475 11.46 -4.78 -16.25
N ASP A 476 12.16 -5.90 -16.09
CA ASP A 476 12.18 -6.67 -14.85
C ASP A 476 12.74 -5.86 -13.66
N SER A 477 13.68 -4.95 -13.93
CA SER A 477 14.18 -4.01 -12.93
C SER A 477 13.14 -2.98 -12.54
N ALA A 478 12.50 -2.35 -13.51
CA ALA A 478 11.58 -1.22 -13.30
C ALA A 478 10.18 -1.65 -12.83
N ARG A 479 9.66 -2.80 -13.29
CA ARG A 479 8.29 -3.27 -13.00
C ARG A 479 8.01 -3.56 -11.52
N THR A 480 9.02 -3.60 -10.68
CA THR A 480 8.86 -3.80 -9.23
C THR A 480 8.36 -2.55 -8.53
N PHE A 481 8.40 -1.40 -9.20
CA PHE A 481 7.90 -0.15 -8.62
C PHE A 481 6.42 -0.25 -8.23
N ARG A 482 6.11 0.34 -7.07
CA ARG A 482 4.75 0.48 -6.54
C ARG A 482 4.49 1.94 -6.22
N GLY A 483 3.53 2.57 -6.91
CA GLY A 483 3.10 3.94 -6.63
C GLY A 483 2.35 4.10 -5.31
N SER A 484 1.94 2.98 -4.69
CA SER A 484 1.25 2.95 -3.41
C SER A 484 2.14 3.33 -2.22
N ASP A 485 3.39 2.87 -2.20
CA ASP A 485 4.38 3.16 -1.15
C ASP A 485 5.74 3.62 -1.71
N TYR A 486 5.83 3.82 -3.01
CA TYR A 486 7.03 4.31 -3.73
C TYR A 486 8.27 3.42 -3.58
N ARG A 487 8.08 2.12 -3.35
CA ARG A 487 9.14 1.12 -3.26
C ARG A 487 9.37 0.44 -4.61
N GLY A 488 10.53 -0.19 -4.76
CA GLY A 488 10.92 -0.88 -5.98
C GLY A 488 11.42 0.08 -7.06
N GLY A 489 11.47 -0.41 -8.30
CA GLY A 489 11.94 0.34 -9.45
C GLY A 489 13.37 0.01 -9.87
N ALA A 490 13.84 0.69 -10.91
CA ALA A 490 15.13 0.41 -11.53
C ALA A 490 16.32 1.04 -10.79
N ASN A 491 16.08 2.10 -10.00
CA ASN A 491 17.12 2.77 -9.24
C ASN A 491 17.64 1.83 -8.14
N GLY A 492 18.96 1.81 -7.94
CA GLY A 492 19.60 0.87 -7.04
C GLY A 492 20.07 -0.43 -7.68
N ALA A 493 19.60 -0.75 -8.89
CA ALA A 493 19.90 -2.03 -9.59
C ALA A 493 19.76 -3.27 -8.68
N ARG A 494 18.78 -3.29 -7.78
CA ARG A 494 18.59 -4.39 -6.84
C ARG A 494 18.26 -5.72 -7.51
N ILE A 495 17.89 -5.69 -8.79
CA ILE A 495 17.74 -6.90 -9.61
C ILE A 495 19.00 -7.78 -9.66
N ARG A 496 20.20 -7.24 -9.37
CA ARG A 496 21.47 -7.98 -9.27
C ARG A 496 21.76 -8.55 -7.88
N LEU A 497 20.91 -8.21 -6.89
CA LEU A 497 21.06 -8.56 -5.49
C LEU A 497 20.00 -9.58 -5.03
N ALA A 498 20.27 -10.31 -3.97
CA ALA A 498 19.25 -11.12 -3.32
C ALA A 498 18.21 -10.23 -2.64
N PRO A 499 16.91 -10.59 -2.67
CA PRO A 499 16.36 -11.83 -3.25
C PRO A 499 16.03 -11.69 -4.75
N GLN A 500 16.04 -10.49 -5.32
CA GLN A 500 15.46 -10.17 -6.62
C GLN A 500 16.16 -10.89 -7.78
N LYS A 501 17.48 -11.11 -7.69
CA LYS A 501 18.25 -11.82 -8.73
C LYS A 501 17.79 -13.27 -8.96
N ASP A 502 17.20 -13.88 -7.92
CA ASP A 502 16.82 -15.29 -7.91
C ASP A 502 15.30 -15.49 -8.20
N TRP A 503 14.56 -14.40 -8.40
CA TRP A 503 13.13 -14.50 -8.71
C TRP A 503 12.87 -15.14 -10.07
N VAL A 504 12.01 -16.16 -10.09
CA VAL A 504 11.70 -16.93 -11.31
C VAL A 504 11.23 -16.02 -12.45
N GLY A 505 10.39 -15.02 -12.15
CA GLY A 505 9.90 -14.07 -13.16
C GLY A 505 10.99 -13.22 -13.83
N ASN A 506 12.19 -13.16 -13.26
CA ASN A 506 13.36 -12.45 -13.83
C ASN A 506 14.23 -13.35 -14.72
N GLU A 507 13.92 -14.66 -14.82
CA GLU A 507 14.70 -15.64 -15.59
C GLU A 507 16.20 -15.59 -15.19
N PRO A 508 16.59 -16.12 -14.01
CA PRO A 508 17.91 -15.92 -13.39
C PRO A 508 19.10 -16.21 -14.30
N GLU A 509 19.03 -17.23 -15.17
CA GLU A 509 20.12 -17.55 -16.10
C GLU A 509 20.30 -16.47 -17.18
N ARG A 510 19.18 -15.98 -17.76
CA ARG A 510 19.21 -14.85 -18.70
C ARG A 510 19.75 -13.60 -18.01
N LEU A 511 19.24 -13.31 -16.80
CA LEU A 511 19.64 -12.15 -16.02
C LEU A 511 21.13 -12.17 -15.71
N ALA A 512 21.68 -13.29 -15.24
CA ALA A 512 23.10 -13.43 -14.93
C ALA A 512 23.98 -13.19 -16.16
N LYS A 513 23.59 -13.70 -17.34
CA LYS A 513 24.28 -13.44 -18.61
C LYS A 513 24.32 -11.94 -18.94
N VAL A 514 23.16 -11.25 -18.79
CA VAL A 514 23.08 -9.82 -19.10
C VAL A 514 23.92 -9.01 -18.12
N LEU A 515 23.80 -9.26 -16.81
CA LEU A 515 24.55 -8.55 -15.78
C LEU A 515 26.06 -8.70 -15.97
N ALA A 516 26.56 -9.90 -16.23
CA ALA A 516 27.99 -10.12 -16.51
C ALA A 516 28.49 -9.28 -17.70
N LYS A 517 27.66 -9.13 -18.74
CA LYS A 517 28.01 -8.31 -19.90
C LYS A 517 27.97 -6.80 -19.58
N LEU A 518 27.04 -6.36 -18.77
CA LEU A 518 26.98 -4.96 -18.32
C LEU A 518 28.16 -4.59 -17.41
N GLU A 519 28.59 -5.51 -16.54
CA GLU A 519 29.80 -5.36 -15.71
C GLU A 519 31.05 -5.28 -16.56
N GLU A 520 31.18 -6.13 -17.62
CA GLU A 520 32.28 -6.05 -18.59
C GLU A 520 32.33 -4.68 -19.29
N ILE A 521 31.17 -4.16 -19.73
CA ILE A 521 31.08 -2.83 -20.34
C ILE A 521 31.50 -1.77 -19.32
N GLN A 522 30.94 -1.81 -18.10
CA GLN A 522 31.26 -0.85 -17.03
C GLN A 522 32.76 -0.81 -16.74
N ALA A 523 33.40 -1.97 -16.63
CA ALA A 523 34.84 -2.10 -16.38
C ALA A 523 35.71 -1.45 -17.49
N GLY A 524 35.21 -1.39 -18.71
CA GLY A 524 35.88 -0.76 -19.85
C GLY A 524 35.62 0.76 -20.00
N LEU A 525 34.81 1.36 -19.14
CA LEU A 525 34.48 2.79 -19.23
C LEU A 525 35.49 3.65 -18.45
N ALA A 526 35.84 4.78 -19.02
CA ALA A 526 36.66 5.80 -18.34
C ALA A 526 35.89 6.44 -17.16
N LYS A 527 34.58 6.60 -17.31
CA LYS A 527 33.64 7.10 -16.29
C LYS A 527 32.83 5.90 -15.77
N LYS A 528 32.85 5.66 -14.46
CA LYS A 528 32.14 4.53 -13.85
C LYS A 528 30.62 4.81 -13.81
N VAL A 529 29.94 4.49 -14.92
CA VAL A 529 28.49 4.55 -14.99
C VAL A 529 27.88 3.41 -14.18
N SER A 530 26.80 3.65 -13.44
CA SER A 530 26.14 2.61 -12.62
C SER A 530 25.56 1.47 -13.48
N ILE A 531 25.46 0.28 -12.90
CA ILE A 531 24.75 -0.84 -13.53
C ILE A 531 23.26 -0.50 -13.70
N ALA A 532 22.66 0.24 -12.77
CA ALA A 532 21.29 0.72 -12.86
C ALA A 532 21.05 1.54 -14.14
N ASP A 533 21.94 2.50 -14.43
CA ASP A 533 21.84 3.29 -15.66
C ASP A 533 22.12 2.45 -16.90
N LEU A 534 23.07 1.52 -16.88
CA LEU A 534 23.34 0.64 -18.02
C LEU A 534 22.16 -0.30 -18.33
N ILE A 535 21.46 -0.81 -17.32
CA ILE A 535 20.26 -1.63 -17.47
C ILE A 535 19.18 -0.83 -18.22
N VAL A 536 18.84 0.35 -17.71
CA VAL A 536 17.76 1.18 -18.28
C VAL A 536 18.14 1.70 -19.66
N LEU A 537 19.39 2.12 -19.85
CA LEU A 537 19.88 2.60 -21.16
C LEU A 537 19.89 1.47 -22.21
N GLY A 538 20.22 0.24 -21.81
CA GLY A 538 20.18 -0.92 -22.69
C GLY A 538 18.77 -1.21 -23.22
N GLY A 539 17.79 -1.24 -22.34
CA GLY A 539 16.37 -1.36 -22.73
C GLY A 539 15.90 -0.22 -23.60
N THR A 540 16.25 1.02 -23.24
CA THR A 540 15.93 2.23 -23.99
C THR A 540 16.52 2.21 -25.40
N ALA A 541 17.79 1.85 -25.56
CA ALA A 541 18.45 1.73 -26.87
C ALA A 541 17.81 0.63 -27.75
N ALA A 542 17.41 -0.49 -27.14
CA ALA A 542 16.76 -1.57 -27.85
C ALA A 542 15.34 -1.19 -28.32
N VAL A 543 14.59 -0.45 -27.51
CA VAL A 543 13.27 0.11 -27.89
C VAL A 543 13.44 1.13 -29.02
N GLU A 544 14.42 2.03 -28.95
CA GLU A 544 14.73 3.00 -29.99
C GLU A 544 15.05 2.31 -31.32
N LYS A 545 15.89 1.29 -31.30
CA LYS A 545 16.20 0.46 -32.47
C LYS A 545 14.97 -0.19 -33.06
N ALA A 546 14.07 -0.72 -32.23
CA ALA A 546 12.83 -1.35 -32.69
C ALA A 546 11.83 -0.36 -33.29
N ALA A 547 11.78 0.88 -32.78
CA ALA A 547 11.00 1.98 -33.33
C ALA A 547 11.53 2.42 -34.72
N HIS A 548 12.85 2.53 -34.88
CA HIS A 548 13.48 2.81 -36.15
C HIS A 548 13.20 1.70 -37.18
N ALA A 549 13.20 0.44 -36.75
CA ALA A 549 12.84 -0.68 -37.64
C ALA A 549 11.37 -0.64 -38.08
N ALA A 550 10.49 0.00 -37.29
CA ALA A 550 9.10 0.28 -37.69
C ALA A 550 8.95 1.50 -38.61
N GLY A 551 10.06 2.18 -38.96
CA GLY A 551 10.07 3.38 -39.81
C GLY A 551 9.80 4.68 -39.03
N VAL A 552 9.78 4.66 -37.72
CA VAL A 552 9.56 5.84 -36.88
C VAL A 552 10.90 6.31 -36.30
N ASN A 553 11.37 7.45 -36.77
CA ASN A 553 12.61 8.05 -36.28
C ASN A 553 12.35 8.84 -35.00
N ILE A 554 12.42 8.16 -33.87
CA ILE A 554 12.22 8.74 -32.54
C ILE A 554 13.44 8.45 -31.65
N LYS A 555 13.89 9.45 -30.91
CA LYS A 555 14.85 9.29 -29.82
C LYS A 555 14.07 8.96 -28.54
N VAL A 556 14.40 7.84 -27.90
CA VAL A 556 13.80 7.46 -26.63
C VAL A 556 14.51 8.20 -25.48
N PRO A 557 13.81 9.03 -24.71
CA PRO A 557 14.41 9.77 -23.60
C PRO A 557 15.06 8.85 -22.56
N PHE A 558 16.25 9.22 -22.10
CA PHE A 558 16.96 8.56 -21.02
C PHE A 558 17.40 9.57 -19.95
N LEU A 559 17.11 9.27 -18.69
CA LEU A 559 17.50 10.09 -17.55
C LEU A 559 18.58 9.34 -16.77
N ALA A 560 19.81 9.82 -16.84
CA ALA A 560 20.94 9.27 -16.12
C ALA A 560 20.93 9.63 -14.61
N GLY A 561 21.78 8.97 -13.83
CA GLY A 561 22.03 9.32 -12.44
C GLY A 561 21.49 8.33 -11.41
N ARG A 562 21.04 7.13 -11.83
CA ARG A 562 20.70 6.03 -10.92
C ARG A 562 21.94 5.52 -10.21
N GLY A 563 21.83 5.24 -8.91
CA GLY A 563 22.88 4.61 -8.12
C GLY A 563 22.77 3.09 -8.08
N ASP A 564 23.82 2.45 -7.63
CA ASP A 564 23.87 0.99 -7.39
C ASP A 564 23.82 0.73 -5.89
N ALA A 565 22.75 0.17 -5.38
CA ALA A 565 22.64 -0.26 -4.00
C ALA A 565 23.54 -1.45 -3.71
N THR A 566 23.92 -1.63 -2.43
CA THR A 566 24.62 -2.81 -1.95
C THR A 566 23.67 -3.83 -1.34
N GLN A 567 24.17 -5.04 -1.05
CA GLN A 567 23.36 -6.05 -0.36
C GLN A 567 23.01 -5.62 1.06
N GLU A 568 23.89 -4.90 1.75
CA GLU A 568 23.68 -4.37 3.09
C GLU A 568 22.65 -3.23 3.12
N GLN A 569 22.45 -2.55 2.00
CA GLN A 569 21.42 -1.53 1.81
C GLN A 569 20.08 -2.13 1.36
N THR A 570 19.96 -3.44 1.26
CA THR A 570 18.78 -4.15 0.78
C THR A 570 18.15 -4.95 1.92
N ASP A 571 16.95 -4.56 2.35
CA ASP A 571 16.15 -5.32 3.30
C ASP A 571 15.59 -6.58 2.61
N VAL A 572 16.37 -7.65 2.65
CA VAL A 572 16.08 -8.91 1.95
C VAL A 572 14.70 -9.44 2.29
N TYR A 573 14.32 -9.35 3.57
CA TYR A 573 13.04 -9.85 4.05
C TYR A 573 11.87 -9.06 3.43
N SER A 574 11.89 -7.74 3.51
CA SER A 574 10.79 -6.93 2.98
C SER A 574 10.81 -6.80 1.44
N PHE A 575 11.95 -7.08 0.78
CA PHE A 575 11.99 -7.11 -0.68
C PHE A 575 11.23 -8.30 -1.29
N GLU A 576 11.04 -9.41 -0.56
CA GLU A 576 10.19 -10.51 -1.00
C GLU A 576 8.73 -10.09 -1.23
N ASP A 577 8.25 -9.06 -0.54
CA ASP A 577 6.92 -8.50 -0.77
C ASP A 577 6.76 -7.83 -2.15
N LEU A 578 7.88 -7.46 -2.78
CA LEU A 578 7.90 -6.92 -4.15
C LEU A 578 7.94 -8.00 -5.24
N LEU A 579 8.05 -9.28 -4.85
CA LEU A 579 8.08 -10.40 -5.80
C LEU A 579 6.83 -10.38 -6.70
N PRO A 580 6.98 -10.21 -8.01
CA PRO A 580 5.87 -10.28 -8.91
C PRO A 580 5.25 -11.68 -8.90
N LYS A 581 3.94 -11.76 -8.70
CA LYS A 581 3.18 -13.03 -8.77
C LYS A 581 2.67 -13.29 -10.18
N HIS A 582 2.72 -12.28 -11.01
CA HIS A 582 2.40 -12.28 -12.42
C HIS A 582 3.03 -11.07 -13.10
N ASP A 583 3.10 -11.13 -14.42
CA ASP A 583 3.41 -9.99 -15.27
C ASP A 583 2.66 -10.13 -16.61
N GLY A 584 1.50 -9.50 -16.69
CA GLY A 584 0.68 -9.49 -17.90
C GLY A 584 1.36 -8.82 -19.10
N PHE A 585 2.31 -7.90 -18.86
CA PHE A 585 3.11 -7.27 -19.92
C PHE A 585 4.08 -8.24 -20.59
N ARG A 586 4.57 -9.26 -19.83
CA ARG A 586 5.44 -10.33 -20.34
C ARG A 586 4.71 -11.67 -20.47
N ASN A 587 3.39 -11.69 -20.36
CA ASN A 587 2.54 -12.88 -20.46
C ASN A 587 2.94 -14.01 -19.48
N TRP A 588 3.36 -13.63 -18.28
CA TRP A 588 3.78 -14.56 -17.23
C TRP A 588 2.80 -14.55 -16.05
N VAL A 589 2.43 -15.73 -15.59
CA VAL A 589 1.61 -15.96 -14.41
C VAL A 589 2.27 -17.05 -13.57
N LYS A 590 2.43 -16.79 -12.27
CA LYS A 590 2.87 -17.82 -11.33
C LYS A 590 1.78 -18.89 -11.21
N GLU A 591 2.18 -20.16 -11.14
CA GLU A 591 1.26 -21.26 -10.89
C GLU A 591 0.52 -21.06 -9.56
N ASP A 592 -0.70 -21.57 -9.46
CA ASP A 592 -1.55 -21.56 -8.26
C ASP A 592 -2.05 -20.17 -7.80
N TYR A 593 -2.31 -19.27 -8.74
CA TYR A 593 -2.97 -18.00 -8.43
C TYR A 593 -4.49 -18.11 -8.64
N SER A 594 -5.28 -17.61 -7.66
CA SER A 594 -6.75 -17.69 -7.70
C SER A 594 -7.42 -16.55 -8.46
N VAL A 595 -6.68 -15.45 -8.71
CA VAL A 595 -7.17 -14.24 -9.39
C VAL A 595 -6.92 -14.34 -10.89
N GLN A 596 -7.81 -13.77 -11.70
CA GLN A 596 -7.69 -13.79 -13.17
C GLN A 596 -6.48 -13.00 -13.65
N PRO A 597 -5.76 -13.46 -14.69
CA PRO A 597 -4.57 -12.79 -15.21
C PRO A 597 -4.81 -11.35 -15.66
N GLU A 598 -5.97 -11.03 -16.22
CA GLU A 598 -6.33 -9.68 -16.63
C GLU A 598 -6.57 -8.73 -15.45
N GLU A 599 -7.08 -9.21 -14.32
CA GLU A 599 -7.21 -8.42 -13.09
C GLU A 599 -5.84 -8.15 -12.48
N MET A 600 -4.94 -9.15 -12.51
CA MET A 600 -3.56 -8.98 -12.06
C MET A 600 -2.76 -8.03 -12.96
N LEU A 601 -3.03 -8.00 -14.28
CA LEU A 601 -2.46 -6.99 -15.17
C LEU A 601 -2.92 -5.59 -14.75
N LEU A 602 -4.21 -5.43 -14.46
CA LEU A 602 -4.80 -4.16 -14.04
C LEU A 602 -4.19 -3.66 -12.73
N ASP A 603 -4.04 -4.55 -11.74
CA ASP A 603 -3.39 -4.25 -10.47
C ASP A 603 -1.95 -3.76 -10.67
N ARG A 604 -1.17 -4.45 -11.51
CA ARG A 604 0.20 -4.04 -11.82
C ARG A 604 0.26 -2.72 -12.58
N ALA A 605 -0.64 -2.48 -13.51
CA ALA A 605 -0.73 -1.23 -14.24
C ALA A 605 -1.02 -0.05 -13.28
N GLN A 606 -1.93 -0.24 -12.33
CA GLN A 606 -2.24 0.76 -11.32
C GLN A 606 -1.03 1.04 -10.40
N LEU A 607 -0.34 0.02 -9.91
CA LEU A 607 0.87 0.19 -9.09
C LEU A 607 2.01 0.90 -9.84
N LEU A 608 2.11 0.73 -11.15
CA LEU A 608 3.05 1.47 -12.02
C LEU A 608 2.55 2.88 -12.38
N GLY A 609 1.37 3.29 -11.90
CA GLY A 609 0.77 4.59 -12.21
C GLY A 609 0.33 4.75 -13.67
N LEU A 610 0.07 3.64 -14.38
CA LEU A 610 -0.33 3.66 -15.78
C LEU A 610 -1.81 3.97 -15.94
N THR A 611 -2.14 4.74 -16.97
CA THR A 611 -3.50 4.88 -17.47
C THR A 611 -3.88 3.68 -18.34
N ALA A 612 -5.17 3.50 -18.65
CA ALA A 612 -5.62 2.41 -19.51
C ALA A 612 -5.03 2.45 -20.94
N PRO A 613 -4.90 3.62 -21.62
CA PRO A 613 -4.15 3.71 -22.87
C PRO A 613 -2.67 3.33 -22.75
N GLU A 614 -1.98 3.77 -21.69
CA GLU A 614 -0.56 3.42 -21.44
C GLU A 614 -0.39 1.91 -21.21
N MET A 615 -1.27 1.30 -20.43
CA MET A 615 -1.29 -0.16 -20.25
C MET A 615 -1.51 -0.87 -21.61
N THR A 616 -2.43 -0.38 -22.43
CA THR A 616 -2.76 -0.96 -23.72
C THR A 616 -1.56 -0.96 -24.68
N VAL A 617 -0.90 0.19 -24.85
CA VAL A 617 0.27 0.28 -25.76
C VAL A 617 1.44 -0.55 -25.27
N LEU A 618 1.67 -0.61 -23.93
CA LEU A 618 2.74 -1.42 -23.37
C LEU A 618 2.50 -2.92 -23.61
N VAL A 619 1.28 -3.42 -23.40
CA VAL A 619 0.99 -4.84 -23.68
C VAL A 619 1.21 -5.13 -25.16
N GLY A 620 0.60 -4.37 -26.07
CA GLY A 620 0.75 -4.59 -27.51
C GLY A 620 2.19 -4.49 -28.00
N GLY A 621 2.94 -3.49 -27.51
CA GLY A 621 4.33 -3.28 -27.87
C GLY A 621 5.26 -4.38 -27.34
N MET A 622 5.11 -4.77 -26.09
CA MET A 622 5.89 -5.86 -25.49
C MET A 622 5.67 -7.18 -26.25
N ARG A 623 4.45 -7.44 -26.74
CA ARG A 623 4.15 -8.61 -27.57
C ARG A 623 4.91 -8.59 -28.88
N VAL A 624 4.83 -7.51 -29.65
CA VAL A 624 5.51 -7.44 -30.97
C VAL A 624 7.02 -7.36 -30.85
N LEU A 625 7.55 -6.90 -29.69
CA LEU A 625 8.98 -6.95 -29.38
C LEU A 625 9.49 -8.34 -29.02
N GLY A 626 8.58 -9.30 -28.77
CA GLY A 626 8.94 -10.67 -28.41
C GLY A 626 9.46 -10.85 -26.99
N THR A 627 8.99 -10.02 -26.06
CA THR A 627 9.52 -9.93 -24.68
C THR A 627 8.80 -10.84 -23.68
N ASN A 628 7.97 -11.77 -24.15
CA ASN A 628 7.29 -12.73 -23.30
C ASN A 628 8.27 -13.53 -22.44
N TYR A 629 7.81 -13.90 -21.25
CA TYR A 629 8.52 -14.79 -20.35
C TYR A 629 8.88 -16.11 -21.06
N ALA A 630 10.12 -16.57 -20.89
CA ALA A 630 10.65 -17.78 -21.51
C ALA A 630 10.51 -17.84 -23.04
N GLY A 631 10.33 -16.69 -23.70
CA GLY A 631 10.19 -16.62 -25.16
C GLY A 631 8.91 -17.27 -25.71
N THR A 632 7.88 -17.41 -24.89
CA THR A 632 6.60 -18.04 -25.30
C THR A 632 5.91 -17.21 -26.40
N PRO A 633 5.24 -17.86 -27.36
CA PRO A 633 4.70 -17.18 -28.54
C PRO A 633 3.31 -16.56 -28.33
N GLU A 634 2.67 -16.80 -27.19
CA GLU A 634 1.30 -16.36 -26.92
C GLU A 634 1.17 -14.84 -26.99
N GLY A 635 0.24 -14.36 -27.81
CA GLY A 635 -0.02 -12.93 -28.01
C GLY A 635 0.96 -12.21 -28.92
N MET A 636 1.99 -12.87 -29.46
CA MET A 636 2.88 -12.29 -30.47
C MET A 636 2.17 -12.22 -31.84
N LEU A 637 1.17 -11.33 -31.96
CA LEU A 637 0.32 -11.23 -33.14
C LEU A 637 1.00 -10.45 -34.27
N THR A 638 2.18 -10.87 -34.68
CA THR A 638 2.97 -10.23 -35.74
C THR A 638 3.85 -11.24 -36.46
N ALA A 639 4.13 -10.99 -37.72
CA ALA A 639 5.15 -11.68 -38.50
C ALA A 639 6.54 -11.02 -38.40
N ARG A 640 6.64 -9.87 -37.73
CA ARG A 640 7.84 -9.02 -37.67
C ARG A 640 8.28 -8.82 -36.21
N VAL A 641 8.51 -9.94 -35.50
CA VAL A 641 8.95 -9.89 -34.10
C VAL A 641 10.23 -9.05 -33.97
N GLY A 642 10.28 -8.18 -32.96
CA GLY A 642 11.38 -7.24 -32.73
C GLY A 642 11.21 -5.88 -33.41
N VAL A 643 10.13 -5.67 -34.16
CA VAL A 643 9.76 -4.38 -34.75
C VAL A 643 8.62 -3.78 -33.92
N LEU A 644 8.80 -2.56 -33.44
CA LEU A 644 7.78 -1.86 -32.65
C LEU A 644 6.64 -1.36 -33.56
N SER A 645 5.80 -2.28 -34.03
CA SER A 645 4.68 -2.03 -34.90
C SER A 645 3.34 -2.19 -34.17
N ASN A 646 2.28 -1.63 -34.73
CA ASN A 646 0.91 -1.80 -34.22
C ASN A 646 0.24 -3.12 -34.66
N ASP A 647 1.04 -4.07 -35.17
CA ASP A 647 0.56 -5.36 -35.70
C ASP A 647 -0.31 -6.13 -34.69
N PHE A 648 0.00 -6.05 -33.36
CA PHE A 648 -0.80 -6.68 -32.31
C PHE A 648 -2.26 -6.25 -32.42
N PHE A 649 -2.53 -4.96 -32.50
CA PHE A 649 -3.88 -4.42 -32.55
C PHE A 649 -4.57 -4.69 -33.90
N VAL A 650 -3.84 -4.55 -34.98
CA VAL A 650 -4.35 -4.84 -36.33
C VAL A 650 -4.83 -6.29 -36.40
N ASN A 651 -4.02 -7.24 -35.95
CA ASN A 651 -4.36 -8.66 -36.03
C ASN A 651 -5.38 -9.08 -34.94
N LEU A 652 -5.39 -8.43 -33.78
CA LEU A 652 -6.38 -8.67 -32.72
C LEU A 652 -7.79 -8.28 -33.18
N THR A 653 -7.93 -7.23 -33.98
CA THR A 653 -9.22 -6.68 -34.43
C THR A 653 -9.66 -7.20 -35.79
N ASP A 654 -8.83 -7.95 -36.49
CA ASP A 654 -9.11 -8.45 -37.84
C ASP A 654 -10.11 -9.61 -37.83
N MET A 655 -11.25 -9.42 -38.50
CA MET A 655 -12.32 -10.43 -38.63
C MET A 655 -11.93 -11.63 -39.53
N LYS A 656 -10.76 -11.58 -40.17
CA LYS A 656 -10.18 -12.74 -40.86
C LYS A 656 -9.95 -13.94 -39.93
N TYR A 657 -9.76 -13.68 -38.65
CA TYR A 657 -9.44 -14.70 -37.67
C TYR A 657 -10.63 -15.13 -36.82
N ASN A 658 -10.53 -16.35 -36.31
CA ASN A 658 -11.42 -16.91 -35.32
C ASN A 658 -10.61 -17.37 -34.10
N TRP A 659 -11.12 -17.10 -32.91
CA TRP A 659 -10.46 -17.40 -31.65
C TRP A 659 -11.06 -18.65 -31.05
N LYS A 660 -10.23 -19.68 -30.79
CA LYS A 660 -10.67 -20.95 -30.25
C LYS A 660 -10.04 -21.21 -28.89
N PRO A 661 -10.82 -21.41 -27.83
CA PRO A 661 -10.27 -21.81 -26.54
C PRO A 661 -9.71 -23.25 -26.68
N VAL A 662 -8.46 -23.44 -26.25
CA VAL A 662 -7.77 -24.74 -26.27
C VAL A 662 -7.23 -25.14 -24.89
N GLY A 663 -7.44 -24.31 -23.88
CA GLY A 663 -7.05 -24.53 -22.49
C GLY A 663 -7.58 -23.44 -21.58
N LYS A 664 -7.26 -23.57 -20.28
CA LYS A 664 -7.75 -22.68 -19.22
C LYS A 664 -7.43 -21.19 -19.46
N ASN A 665 -6.26 -20.88 -20.01
CA ASN A 665 -5.78 -19.52 -20.29
C ASN A 665 -5.09 -19.47 -21.66
N ARG A 666 -5.52 -20.31 -22.62
CA ARG A 666 -4.87 -20.42 -23.92
C ARG A 666 -5.90 -20.53 -25.04
N TYR A 667 -5.64 -19.77 -26.10
CA TYR A 667 -6.49 -19.70 -27.29
C TYR A 667 -5.64 -19.87 -28.54
N GLU A 668 -6.21 -20.50 -29.56
CA GLU A 668 -5.68 -20.52 -30.91
C GLU A 668 -6.39 -19.47 -31.76
N ILE A 669 -5.61 -18.76 -32.56
CA ILE A 669 -6.08 -17.78 -33.54
C ILE A 669 -6.02 -18.44 -34.91
N VAL A 670 -7.18 -18.75 -35.49
CA VAL A 670 -7.34 -19.57 -36.66
C VAL A 670 -7.83 -18.70 -37.83
N ASP A 671 -7.16 -18.81 -38.96
CA ASP A 671 -7.62 -18.18 -40.20
C ASP A 671 -8.94 -18.84 -40.66
N ARG A 672 -9.98 -18.04 -40.85
CA ARG A 672 -11.35 -18.53 -41.17
C ARG A 672 -11.42 -19.21 -42.52
N ALA A 673 -10.61 -18.79 -43.49
CA ALA A 673 -10.64 -19.32 -44.85
C ALA A 673 -9.92 -20.67 -44.94
N THR A 674 -8.80 -20.82 -44.24
CA THR A 674 -7.93 -22.00 -44.36
C THR A 674 -8.10 -22.98 -43.22
N GLY A 675 -8.63 -22.54 -42.07
CA GLY A 675 -8.69 -23.33 -40.85
C GLY A 675 -7.32 -23.52 -40.17
N ALA A 676 -6.28 -22.88 -40.65
CA ALA A 676 -4.93 -22.98 -40.09
C ALA A 676 -4.76 -22.08 -38.84
N THR A 677 -4.14 -22.63 -37.80
CA THR A 677 -3.74 -21.83 -36.63
C THR A 677 -2.61 -20.88 -37.03
N GLN A 678 -2.85 -19.59 -36.90
CA GLN A 678 -1.90 -18.54 -37.25
C GLN A 678 -1.04 -18.14 -36.05
N TRP A 679 -1.68 -17.94 -34.88
CA TRP A 679 -1.04 -17.59 -33.59
C TRP A 679 -1.74 -18.25 -32.41
N THR A 680 -1.17 -18.08 -31.26
CA THR A 680 -1.77 -18.40 -29.95
C THR A 680 -1.83 -17.15 -29.09
N ALA A 681 -2.73 -17.15 -28.11
CA ALA A 681 -2.91 -16.02 -27.20
C ALA A 681 -3.39 -16.46 -25.81
N THR A 682 -3.29 -15.59 -24.85
CA THR A 682 -3.86 -15.75 -23.50
C THR A 682 -5.09 -14.86 -23.29
N ARG A 683 -5.74 -15.00 -22.13
CA ARG A 683 -6.83 -14.10 -21.73
C ARG A 683 -6.39 -12.66 -21.67
N VAL A 684 -5.16 -12.40 -21.19
CA VAL A 684 -4.58 -11.04 -21.15
C VAL A 684 -4.54 -10.39 -22.54
N ASP A 685 -4.25 -11.15 -23.57
CA ASP A 685 -4.26 -10.64 -24.94
C ASP A 685 -5.68 -10.37 -25.44
N LEU A 686 -6.60 -11.33 -25.17
CA LEU A 686 -7.96 -11.27 -25.71
C LEU A 686 -8.84 -10.23 -25.04
N VAL A 687 -8.57 -9.86 -23.79
CA VAL A 687 -9.37 -8.84 -23.10
C VAL A 687 -9.34 -7.49 -23.82
N PHE A 688 -8.24 -7.16 -24.53
CA PHE A 688 -8.13 -5.95 -25.34
C PHE A 688 -9.02 -5.99 -26.61
N GLY A 689 -9.49 -7.15 -27.02
CA GLY A 689 -10.45 -7.30 -28.10
C GLY A 689 -11.90 -7.49 -27.63
N SER A 690 -12.11 -7.93 -26.38
CA SER A 690 -13.42 -8.31 -25.85
C SER A 690 -14.03 -7.32 -24.87
N ASN A 691 -13.23 -6.68 -24.01
CA ASN A 691 -13.71 -5.61 -23.13
C ASN A 691 -13.97 -4.34 -23.95
N SER A 692 -15.16 -3.77 -23.88
CA SER A 692 -15.57 -2.66 -24.75
C SER A 692 -14.70 -1.40 -24.60
N ILE A 693 -14.19 -1.12 -23.40
CA ILE A 693 -13.32 0.03 -23.15
C ILE A 693 -11.93 -0.24 -23.72
N LEU A 694 -11.31 -1.36 -23.38
CA LEU A 694 -9.99 -1.74 -23.90
C LEU A 694 -10.02 -1.94 -25.42
N ARG A 695 -11.13 -2.49 -25.95
CA ARG A 695 -11.34 -2.61 -27.40
C ARG A 695 -11.33 -1.24 -28.10
N SER A 696 -11.94 -0.23 -27.51
CA SER A 696 -11.94 1.11 -28.10
C SER A 696 -10.52 1.68 -28.25
N TYR A 697 -9.64 1.43 -27.27
CA TYR A 697 -8.22 1.80 -27.39
C TYR A 697 -7.48 0.95 -28.42
N ALA A 698 -7.72 -0.36 -28.43
CA ALA A 698 -7.12 -1.26 -29.42
C ALA A 698 -7.48 -0.85 -30.84
N GLU A 699 -8.72 -0.45 -31.09
CA GLU A 699 -9.19 0.04 -32.40
C GLU A 699 -8.51 1.35 -32.80
N VAL A 700 -8.25 2.28 -31.88
CA VAL A 700 -7.46 3.49 -32.17
C VAL A 700 -6.06 3.12 -32.64
N TYR A 701 -5.38 2.22 -31.97
CA TYR A 701 -4.02 1.82 -32.34
C TYR A 701 -3.95 0.88 -33.53
N ALA A 702 -5.06 0.25 -33.91
CA ALA A 702 -5.17 -0.55 -35.15
C ALA A 702 -5.33 0.28 -36.44
N GLN A 703 -5.67 1.57 -36.33
CA GLN A 703 -5.91 2.45 -37.48
C GLN A 703 -4.64 2.69 -38.28
N ASP A 704 -4.79 2.80 -39.60
CA ASP A 704 -3.66 2.94 -40.53
C ASP A 704 -2.84 4.23 -40.34
N ASP A 705 -3.48 5.30 -39.91
CA ASP A 705 -2.88 6.62 -39.66
C ASP A 705 -2.30 6.75 -38.22
N ASN A 706 -2.52 5.75 -37.34
CA ASN A 706 -2.07 5.75 -35.94
C ASN A 706 -0.83 4.88 -35.69
N LYS A 707 -0.13 4.42 -36.70
CA LYS A 707 1.11 3.62 -36.56
C LYS A 707 2.20 4.39 -35.82
N GLU A 708 2.43 5.64 -36.21
CA GLU A 708 3.41 6.51 -35.54
C GLU A 708 2.93 6.92 -34.15
N LYS A 709 1.62 7.20 -33.97
CA LYS A 709 1.04 7.48 -32.67
C LYS A 709 1.28 6.33 -31.70
N PHE A 710 1.04 5.09 -32.12
CA PHE A 710 1.30 3.90 -31.26
C PHE A 710 2.75 3.87 -30.76
N VAL A 711 3.72 4.08 -31.67
CA VAL A 711 5.15 4.07 -31.28
C VAL A 711 5.46 5.19 -30.29
N LYS A 712 4.95 6.40 -30.51
CA LYS A 712 5.14 7.54 -29.61
C LYS A 712 4.53 7.30 -28.23
N ASP A 713 3.31 6.78 -28.19
CA ASP A 713 2.61 6.50 -26.93
C ASP A 713 3.27 5.35 -26.17
N PHE A 714 3.76 4.31 -26.88
CA PHE A 714 4.56 3.25 -26.27
C PHE A 714 5.84 3.80 -25.64
N VAL A 715 6.58 4.63 -26.38
CA VAL A 715 7.82 5.24 -25.89
C VAL A 715 7.54 6.10 -24.65
N ALA A 716 6.48 6.89 -24.66
CA ALA A 716 6.10 7.70 -23.50
C ALA A 716 5.77 6.84 -22.27
N ALA A 717 4.99 5.78 -22.45
CA ALA A 717 4.65 4.85 -21.37
C ALA A 717 5.89 4.07 -20.87
N TRP A 718 6.79 3.64 -21.77
CA TRP A 718 8.06 3.02 -21.42
C TRP A 718 8.91 3.93 -20.55
N VAL A 719 9.12 5.19 -20.98
CA VAL A 719 9.91 6.18 -20.23
C VAL A 719 9.29 6.46 -18.87
N LYS A 720 7.96 6.51 -18.77
CA LYS A 720 7.26 6.66 -17.49
C LYS A 720 7.58 5.53 -16.53
N VAL A 721 7.54 4.28 -16.97
CA VAL A 721 7.88 3.12 -16.11
C VAL A 721 9.37 3.13 -15.74
N MET A 722 10.27 3.41 -16.69
CA MET A 722 11.71 3.46 -16.42
C MET A 722 12.13 4.57 -15.43
N ASN A 723 11.31 5.62 -15.29
CA ASN A 723 11.58 6.75 -14.41
C ASN A 723 10.64 6.85 -13.20
N ALA A 724 9.79 5.84 -12.98
CA ALA A 724 8.77 5.88 -11.92
C ALA A 724 9.34 6.12 -10.52
N ASP A 725 10.56 5.66 -10.26
CA ASP A 725 11.28 5.75 -8.98
C ASP A 725 12.31 6.91 -8.92
N ARG A 726 12.30 7.83 -9.91
CA ARG A 726 13.27 8.93 -9.97
C ARG A 726 12.80 10.16 -9.20
N PHE A 727 12.83 10.05 -7.86
CA PHE A 727 12.52 11.15 -6.93
C PHE A 727 13.71 12.07 -6.64
N ASP A 728 14.87 11.72 -7.12
CA ASP A 728 16.14 12.42 -6.99
C ASP A 728 16.35 13.49 -8.07
N VAL A 729 15.50 13.50 -9.10
CA VAL A 729 15.57 14.45 -10.23
C VAL A 729 14.31 15.31 -10.23
N LYS A 730 14.49 16.62 -10.22
CA LYS A 730 13.43 17.62 -10.27
C LYS A 730 13.12 18.03 -11.70
#